data_b98e8efdeaae6bb2c4fdec88866a152d
#
_entry.id   b98e8efdeaae6bb2c4fdec88866a152d
#
_cell.length_a   1.000
_cell.length_b   1.000
_cell.length_c   1.000
_cell.angle_alpha   90.00
_cell.angle_beta   90.00
_cell.angle_gamma   90.00
#
_symmetry.space_group_name_H-M   'P 1'
#
loop_
_entity.id
_entity.type
_entity.pdbx_description
1 polymer ?
#
loop_
_entity_poly.entity_id
_entity_poly.type
_entity_poly.pdbx_seq_one_letter_code
_entity_poly.pdbx_strand_id
1 'polypeptide(L)'
;MEINWNQIETKWQAKWNESKDFETNPNEKPKKFITVAYPYPNSPQHIGHGRTYTLADVHARFYRMRGFNVLFPMGFHYTGTPVLGMAKRIQSQEKEILDGLRNVYHVPEEDIKTFVEPIKIADYFHEEIKSGMIEMGYSIDWRREFTTIVPGYQKFIEWQITTLKESGKIIQGSHPVGWCPRDQNPVSQHDTMGDVEPKIDDKNHLVKFKFGEYIFPVTTLRPETIFGITNLWVNPNTTYKKIKADDEKWIVSEECAKKIEFFGKEITIEGDIAGTEIIGKYATALHNNQEIPILEAEFVEPAIGTGLVMSVPAHAPKDYQALMDLKAKNHELASKIEPVPIITTEGYGEIPAKEICEKMGVSDQSDQKLEEATNELYLKEFTDGKLNDKCGDFQNEKVQFGRNKVRDWLMENNHLEKFPVLENAPVKCRCGTECVVKVLNNQWFLNYGDEEWKETARNCFDEMNILPSKITTEFKEVIDWLHERACARQQGLGTKLPWDKDWIVESLSDSVIYMAYYTMSRFVNDETIKPENLTKEFFDYILLDKGDASLAVSTSKLSEDVISMVKKEFQYFYPVDSRHSGRDLVQNHLSFFVLNHVAIFEKKLWPQEIVVNGSVMMDGAKMSKSMGNIIPLRTAIRDYGADPIRLAIISSAELLQDADFNMESVSGIQSKLESLLEECSNLKASEIGDLKAEDKWILSRTQGMIAQVTEAVEKMRLREGLQDILFSFESDLSWYAKRVEAKGRDNVSGILHKINSTRVAMLSPFAPHIAEEMWEKLGYTELASKSVWPEFSKESVDATSIQSEELLKS
;
A
#
# COMPACT_ATOMS: atom_id res chain seq x y z
N MET A 1 -23.87 18.32 -31.40
CA MET A 1 -23.17 19.62 -31.05
C MET A 1 -21.82 19.24 -30.51
N GLU A 2 -20.72 19.77 -31.08
CA GLU A 2 -19.38 19.48 -30.54
C GLU A 2 -19.19 20.28 -29.24
N ILE A 3 -18.97 19.58 -28.13
CA ILE A 3 -18.81 20.20 -26.80
C ILE A 3 -17.38 20.74 -26.67
N ASN A 4 -17.26 21.99 -26.27
CA ASN A 4 -16.00 22.54 -25.79
C ASN A 4 -15.87 22.24 -24.28
N TRP A 5 -15.30 21.09 -23.94
CA TRP A 5 -15.13 20.62 -22.58
C TRP A 5 -14.39 21.62 -21.69
N ASN A 6 -13.27 22.15 -22.17
CA ASN A 6 -12.46 23.13 -21.45
C ASN A 6 -13.26 24.39 -21.07
N GLN A 7 -14.10 24.90 -21.97
CA GLN A 7 -14.94 26.08 -21.70
C GLN A 7 -15.99 25.78 -20.60
N ILE A 8 -16.63 24.61 -20.63
CA ILE A 8 -17.62 24.19 -19.62
C ILE A 8 -16.92 24.05 -18.27
N GLU A 9 -15.80 23.33 -18.24
CA GLU A 9 -15.03 23.07 -17.02
C GLU A 9 -14.54 24.37 -16.37
N THR A 10 -13.92 25.26 -17.14
CA THR A 10 -13.45 26.56 -16.64
C THR A 10 -14.59 27.40 -16.08
N LYS A 11 -15.75 27.41 -16.77
CA LYS A 11 -16.95 28.15 -16.32
C LYS A 11 -17.39 27.68 -14.93
N TRP A 12 -17.53 26.37 -14.74
CA TRP A 12 -18.08 25.83 -13.51
C TRP A 12 -17.10 25.82 -12.36
N GLN A 13 -15.82 25.56 -12.61
CA GLN A 13 -14.75 25.69 -11.62
C GLN A 13 -14.67 27.13 -11.08
N ALA A 14 -14.78 28.13 -11.94
CA ALA A 14 -14.81 29.53 -11.52
C ALA A 14 -16.03 29.83 -10.62
N LYS A 15 -17.22 29.33 -10.98
CA LYS A 15 -18.43 29.51 -10.16
C LYS A 15 -18.31 28.83 -8.80
N TRP A 16 -17.79 27.61 -8.71
CA TRP A 16 -17.61 26.91 -7.43
C TRP A 16 -16.57 27.60 -6.55
N ASN A 17 -15.50 28.15 -7.15
CA ASN A 17 -14.48 28.90 -6.42
C ASN A 17 -15.04 30.23 -5.86
N GLU A 18 -15.86 30.92 -6.63
CA GLU A 18 -16.53 32.16 -6.20
C GLU A 18 -17.54 31.90 -5.08
N SER A 19 -18.37 30.87 -5.21
CA SER A 19 -19.42 30.53 -4.26
C SER A 19 -18.91 29.77 -3.03
N LYS A 20 -17.66 29.30 -3.04
CA LYS A 20 -17.01 28.54 -1.94
C LYS A 20 -17.83 27.32 -1.48
N ASP A 21 -18.46 26.63 -2.41
CA ASP A 21 -19.45 25.59 -2.15
C ASP A 21 -18.90 24.37 -1.40
N PHE A 22 -17.60 24.15 -1.44
CA PHE A 22 -16.96 23.00 -0.81
C PHE A 22 -16.29 23.33 0.52
N GLU A 23 -16.29 24.60 0.92
CA GLU A 23 -15.80 25.02 2.22
C GLU A 23 -16.85 24.68 3.30
N THR A 24 -16.42 24.00 4.36
CA THR A 24 -17.34 23.58 5.41
C THR A 24 -16.85 23.90 6.81
N ASN A 25 -17.82 24.30 7.67
CA ASN A 25 -17.59 24.57 9.09
C ASN A 25 -18.64 23.82 9.90
N PRO A 26 -18.42 23.58 11.20
CA PRO A 26 -19.44 22.98 12.08
C PRO A 26 -20.78 23.69 12.04
N ASN A 27 -21.86 22.93 11.93
CA ASN A 27 -23.24 23.41 11.94
C ASN A 27 -24.18 22.36 12.54
N GLU A 28 -25.49 22.52 12.41
CA GLU A 28 -26.51 21.61 12.98
C GLU A 28 -26.82 20.39 12.11
N LYS A 29 -26.22 20.29 10.88
CA LYS A 29 -26.46 19.15 9.99
C LYS A 29 -25.66 17.94 10.44
N PRO A 30 -26.10 16.71 10.10
CA PRO A 30 -25.25 15.54 10.28
C PRO A 30 -23.96 15.69 9.47
N LYS A 31 -22.83 15.26 10.04
CA LYS A 31 -21.55 15.38 9.37
C LYS A 31 -21.21 14.13 8.53
N LYS A 32 -20.37 14.31 7.53
CA LYS A 32 -19.69 13.21 6.88
C LYS A 32 -18.24 13.63 6.60
N PHE A 33 -17.29 13.00 7.28
CA PHE A 33 -15.86 13.27 7.11
C PHE A 33 -15.25 12.20 6.22
N ILE A 34 -14.93 12.57 4.98
CA ILE A 34 -14.36 11.69 3.97
C ILE A 34 -12.90 12.07 3.73
N THR A 35 -12.01 11.08 3.72
CA THR A 35 -10.58 11.27 3.48
C THR A 35 -10.05 10.30 2.45
N VAL A 36 -8.99 10.70 1.78
CA VAL A 36 -8.21 9.85 0.85
C VAL A 36 -6.75 9.83 1.26
N ALA A 37 -6.00 8.84 0.78
CA ALA A 37 -4.55 8.88 0.91
C ALA A 37 -4.03 10.11 0.15
N TYR A 38 -3.34 11.02 0.86
CA TYR A 38 -2.79 12.21 0.24
C TYR A 38 -1.60 11.87 -0.68
N PRO A 39 -1.38 12.65 -1.76
CA PRO A 39 -0.37 12.32 -2.75
C PRO A 39 1.04 12.65 -2.26
N TYR A 40 2.00 11.91 -2.79
CA TYR A 40 3.43 12.17 -2.67
C TYR A 40 3.90 12.98 -3.88
N PRO A 41 4.37 14.24 -3.73
CA PRO A 41 4.66 15.11 -4.86
C PRO A 41 6.07 14.89 -5.44
N ASN A 42 6.32 13.74 -6.04
CA ASN A 42 7.56 13.42 -6.76
C ASN A 42 7.35 13.21 -8.27
N SER A 43 6.13 13.26 -8.74
CA SER A 43 5.73 13.18 -10.14
C SER A 43 4.30 13.67 -10.31
N PRO A 44 3.85 14.05 -11.52
CA PRO A 44 2.44 14.35 -11.75
C PRO A 44 1.57 13.13 -11.49
N GLN A 45 0.30 13.38 -11.17
CA GLN A 45 -0.68 12.30 -11.13
C GLN A 45 -0.92 11.75 -12.53
N HIS A 46 -1.21 10.47 -12.61
CA HIS A 46 -1.71 9.78 -13.79
C HIS A 46 -3.14 9.28 -13.55
N ILE A 47 -3.80 8.79 -14.58
CA ILE A 47 -5.19 8.30 -14.53
C ILE A 47 -5.40 7.29 -13.38
N GLY A 48 -4.40 6.45 -13.07
CA GLY A 48 -4.47 5.50 -11.96
C GLY A 48 -4.71 6.14 -10.60
N HIS A 49 -4.03 7.26 -10.31
CA HIS A 49 -4.28 8.02 -9.09
C HIS A 49 -5.68 8.63 -9.08
N GLY A 50 -6.16 9.06 -10.25
CA GLY A 50 -7.50 9.64 -10.41
C GLY A 50 -8.62 8.73 -9.92
N ARG A 51 -8.44 7.39 -9.93
CA ARG A 51 -9.49 6.47 -9.50
C ARG A 51 -9.90 6.67 -8.04
N THR A 52 -8.97 6.61 -7.11
CA THR A 52 -9.26 6.76 -5.67
C THR A 52 -9.90 8.10 -5.36
N TYR A 53 -9.38 9.18 -5.93
CA TYR A 53 -9.89 10.54 -5.70
C TYR A 53 -11.28 10.74 -6.31
N THR A 54 -11.52 10.22 -7.52
CA THR A 54 -12.84 10.31 -8.18
C THR A 54 -13.91 9.56 -7.40
N LEU A 55 -13.63 8.33 -6.93
CA LEU A 55 -14.58 7.55 -6.13
C LEU A 55 -14.94 8.28 -4.82
N ALA A 56 -13.95 8.86 -4.14
CA ALA A 56 -14.16 9.62 -2.91
C ALA A 56 -14.94 10.92 -3.17
N ASP A 57 -14.69 11.61 -4.28
CA ASP A 57 -15.41 12.82 -4.64
C ASP A 57 -16.88 12.55 -4.97
N VAL A 58 -17.18 11.46 -5.70
CA VAL A 58 -18.57 11.02 -5.94
C VAL A 58 -19.29 10.79 -4.61
N HIS A 59 -18.65 10.11 -3.68
CA HIS A 59 -19.17 9.83 -2.34
C HIS A 59 -19.41 11.13 -1.56
N ALA A 60 -18.48 12.08 -1.61
CA ALA A 60 -18.60 13.39 -0.96
C ALA A 60 -19.77 14.22 -1.54
N ARG A 61 -19.89 14.29 -2.86
CA ARG A 61 -20.96 15.02 -3.55
C ARG A 61 -22.33 14.40 -3.27
N PHE A 62 -22.43 13.08 -3.30
CA PHE A 62 -23.64 12.34 -2.98
C PHE A 62 -24.16 12.69 -1.57
N TYR A 63 -23.30 12.63 -0.55
CA TYR A 63 -23.72 12.96 0.83
C TYR A 63 -24.07 14.44 1.01
N ARG A 64 -23.41 15.38 0.30
CA ARG A 64 -23.83 16.79 0.31
C ARG A 64 -25.27 16.96 -0.20
N MET A 65 -25.60 16.30 -1.32
CA MET A 65 -26.94 16.30 -1.87
C MET A 65 -27.96 15.60 -0.94
N ARG A 66 -27.53 14.67 -0.09
CA ARG A 66 -28.32 14.04 0.98
C ARG A 66 -28.46 14.94 2.23
N GLY A 67 -27.98 16.16 2.18
CA GLY A 67 -28.12 17.14 3.26
C GLY A 67 -27.07 17.07 4.36
N PHE A 68 -26.02 16.24 4.20
CA PHE A 68 -24.91 16.17 5.15
C PHE A 68 -23.96 17.39 5.01
N ASN A 69 -23.34 17.75 6.12
CA ASN A 69 -22.21 18.68 6.14
C ASN A 69 -20.92 17.89 5.91
N VAL A 70 -20.44 17.91 4.67
CA VAL A 70 -19.33 17.02 4.25
C VAL A 70 -17.99 17.72 4.31
N LEU A 71 -17.06 17.18 5.10
CA LEU A 71 -15.66 17.57 5.11
C LEU A 71 -14.86 16.62 4.18
N PHE A 72 -14.30 17.18 3.11
CA PHE A 72 -13.41 16.50 2.17
C PHE A 72 -12.15 17.34 1.96
N PRO A 73 -11.10 17.17 2.78
CA PRO A 73 -9.86 17.95 2.73
C PRO A 73 -8.77 17.22 1.96
N MET A 74 -7.67 17.94 1.65
CA MET A 74 -6.47 17.40 1.03
C MET A 74 -5.21 18.00 1.65
N GLY A 75 -4.16 17.18 1.81
CA GLY A 75 -2.81 17.58 2.14
C GLY A 75 -1.81 16.95 1.17
N PHE A 76 -0.51 17.19 1.38
CA PHE A 76 0.56 16.67 0.52
C PHE A 76 1.69 16.09 1.36
N HIS A 77 2.10 14.88 0.98
CA HIS A 77 3.09 14.12 1.72
C HIS A 77 4.51 14.40 1.25
N TYR A 78 5.20 15.31 1.93
CA TYR A 78 6.59 15.68 1.60
C TYR A 78 7.64 14.82 2.34
N THR A 79 7.24 14.17 3.42
CA THR A 79 8.14 13.37 4.27
C THR A 79 8.70 12.18 3.51
N GLY A 80 9.97 11.89 3.72
CA GLY A 80 10.63 10.69 3.23
C GLY A 80 11.81 10.95 2.30
N THR A 81 12.24 9.91 1.61
CA THR A 81 13.44 9.89 0.77
C THR A 81 13.20 9.97 -0.74
N PRO A 82 11.99 9.76 -1.31
CA PRO A 82 11.82 9.67 -2.77
C PRO A 82 12.31 10.90 -3.54
N VAL A 83 11.99 12.12 -3.06
CA VAL A 83 12.48 13.35 -3.70
C VAL A 83 14.00 13.55 -3.54
N LEU A 84 14.59 13.04 -2.43
CA LEU A 84 16.04 13.06 -2.22
C LEU A 84 16.73 12.14 -3.24
N GLY A 85 16.22 10.92 -3.42
CA GLY A 85 16.73 9.97 -4.40
C GLY A 85 16.63 10.53 -5.82
N MET A 86 15.50 11.16 -6.15
CA MET A 86 15.29 11.80 -7.45
C MET A 86 16.29 12.96 -7.68
N ALA A 87 16.48 13.83 -6.69
CA ALA A 87 17.44 14.93 -6.77
C ALA A 87 18.88 14.42 -6.99
N LYS A 88 19.31 13.36 -6.29
CA LYS A 88 20.61 12.72 -6.49
C LYS A 88 20.78 12.16 -7.91
N ARG A 89 19.76 11.55 -8.49
CA ARG A 89 19.77 11.03 -9.87
C ARG A 89 19.86 12.18 -10.88
N ILE A 90 19.17 13.30 -10.64
CA ILE A 90 19.25 14.50 -11.47
C ILE A 90 20.63 15.14 -11.36
N GLN A 91 21.19 15.26 -10.16
CA GLN A 91 22.58 15.73 -9.95
C GLN A 91 23.61 14.86 -10.69
N SER A 92 23.38 13.56 -10.74
CA SER A 92 24.21 12.59 -11.47
C SER A 92 23.96 12.57 -12.98
N GLN A 93 23.07 13.45 -13.48
CA GLN A 93 22.70 13.58 -14.91
C GLN A 93 22.22 12.25 -15.52
N GLU A 94 21.47 11.45 -14.76
CA GLU A 94 20.92 10.20 -15.26
C GLU A 94 19.91 10.46 -16.38
N LYS A 95 20.21 9.92 -17.57
CA LYS A 95 19.45 10.19 -18.78
C LYS A 95 17.98 9.81 -18.67
N GLU A 96 17.68 8.65 -18.09
CA GLU A 96 16.32 8.13 -17.95
C GLU A 96 15.40 9.10 -17.19
N ILE A 97 15.87 9.64 -16.05
CA ILE A 97 15.08 10.57 -15.25
C ILE A 97 14.88 11.91 -15.95
N LEU A 98 15.93 12.41 -16.60
CA LEU A 98 15.88 13.68 -17.34
C LEU A 98 14.98 13.59 -18.58
N ASP A 99 15.05 12.48 -19.33
CA ASP A 99 14.17 12.22 -20.47
C ASP A 99 12.71 12.06 -20.03
N GLY A 100 12.46 11.44 -18.90
CA GLY A 100 11.11 11.36 -18.31
C GLY A 100 10.53 12.71 -17.94
N LEU A 101 11.33 13.57 -17.30
CA LEU A 101 10.91 14.94 -16.95
C LEU A 101 10.59 15.78 -18.19
N ARG A 102 11.42 15.72 -19.23
CA ARG A 102 11.27 16.51 -20.47
C ARG A 102 10.16 15.99 -21.38
N ASN A 103 10.17 14.69 -21.67
CA ASN A 103 9.39 14.10 -22.77
C ASN A 103 8.04 13.53 -22.30
N VAL A 104 7.93 13.10 -21.04
CA VAL A 104 6.69 12.52 -20.49
C VAL A 104 5.94 13.55 -19.64
N TYR A 105 6.66 14.27 -18.77
CA TYR A 105 6.04 15.23 -17.85
C TYR A 105 6.07 16.68 -18.37
N HIS A 106 6.81 16.94 -19.45
CA HIS A 106 6.94 18.27 -20.09
C HIS A 106 7.37 19.37 -19.11
N VAL A 107 8.25 19.03 -18.16
CA VAL A 107 8.78 19.99 -17.18
C VAL A 107 9.72 20.96 -17.90
N PRO A 108 9.57 22.29 -17.71
CA PRO A 108 10.48 23.28 -18.29
C PRO A 108 11.93 23.08 -17.84
N GLU A 109 12.89 23.34 -18.73
CA GLU A 109 14.33 23.20 -18.43
C GLU A 109 14.80 24.10 -17.28
N GLU A 110 14.17 25.26 -17.09
CA GLU A 110 14.43 26.18 -16.00
C GLU A 110 14.08 25.54 -14.64
N ASP A 111 12.96 24.80 -14.57
CA ASP A 111 12.54 24.10 -13.36
C ASP A 111 13.41 22.85 -13.10
N ILE A 112 13.73 22.06 -14.15
CA ILE A 112 14.61 20.90 -14.04
C ILE A 112 15.96 21.25 -13.41
N LYS A 113 16.50 22.43 -13.74
CA LYS A 113 17.75 22.91 -13.14
C LYS A 113 17.66 23.14 -11.64
N THR A 114 16.47 23.47 -11.12
CA THR A 114 16.24 23.67 -9.69
C THR A 114 16.08 22.36 -8.93
N PHE A 115 15.77 21.25 -9.59
CA PHE A 115 15.49 19.94 -9.01
C PHE A 115 16.70 19.23 -8.40
N VAL A 116 17.85 19.86 -8.43
CA VAL A 116 18.99 19.49 -7.57
C VAL A 116 18.68 19.69 -6.08
N GLU A 117 17.70 20.54 -5.77
CA GLU A 117 17.14 20.74 -4.43
C GLU A 117 15.86 19.91 -4.27
N PRO A 118 15.81 18.90 -3.38
CA PRO A 118 14.64 18.00 -3.23
C PRO A 118 13.31 18.73 -3.01
N ILE A 119 13.35 19.83 -2.23
CA ILE A 119 12.14 20.62 -1.94
C ILE A 119 11.52 21.24 -3.20
N LYS A 120 12.35 21.64 -4.17
CA LYS A 120 11.87 22.23 -5.43
C LYS A 120 11.11 21.21 -6.30
N ILE A 121 11.52 19.95 -6.22
CA ILE A 121 10.77 18.86 -6.88
C ILE A 121 9.38 18.74 -6.25
N ALA A 122 9.34 18.68 -4.92
CA ALA A 122 8.08 18.55 -4.19
C ALA A 122 7.15 19.75 -4.43
N ASP A 123 7.67 20.98 -4.37
CA ASP A 123 6.89 22.20 -4.60
C ASP A 123 6.31 22.22 -6.03
N TYR A 124 7.11 21.89 -7.04
CA TYR A 124 6.66 21.86 -8.44
C TYR A 124 5.52 20.85 -8.65
N PHE A 125 5.73 19.61 -8.22
CA PHE A 125 4.72 18.57 -8.41
C PHE A 125 3.52 18.72 -7.46
N HIS A 126 3.65 19.41 -6.35
CA HIS A 126 2.52 19.80 -5.51
C HIS A 126 1.54 20.67 -6.30
N GLU A 127 2.01 21.76 -6.89
CA GLU A 127 1.18 22.66 -7.70
C GLU A 127 0.59 21.95 -8.93
N GLU A 128 1.36 21.08 -9.56
CA GLU A 128 0.91 20.28 -10.70
C GLU A 128 -0.22 19.31 -10.32
N ILE A 129 -0.09 18.63 -9.18
CA ILE A 129 -1.10 17.69 -8.66
C ILE A 129 -2.35 18.46 -8.21
N LYS A 130 -2.18 19.55 -7.48
CA LYS A 130 -3.29 20.40 -7.02
C LYS A 130 -4.10 20.95 -8.20
N SER A 131 -3.41 21.46 -9.21
CA SER A 131 -4.05 21.93 -10.45
C SER A 131 -4.86 20.82 -11.11
N GLY A 132 -4.29 19.62 -11.25
CA GLY A 132 -5.01 18.47 -11.80
C GLY A 132 -6.23 18.07 -10.97
N MET A 133 -6.19 18.15 -9.64
CA MET A 133 -7.34 17.90 -8.77
C MET A 133 -8.44 18.95 -8.94
N ILE A 134 -8.08 20.21 -9.10
CA ILE A 134 -9.02 21.30 -9.39
C ILE A 134 -9.65 21.10 -10.77
N GLU A 135 -8.85 20.80 -11.78
CA GLU A 135 -9.31 20.53 -13.14
C GLU A 135 -10.25 19.31 -13.23
N MET A 136 -10.00 18.27 -12.44
CA MET A 136 -10.92 17.11 -12.27
C MET A 136 -12.23 17.50 -11.56
N GLY A 137 -12.34 18.70 -11.04
CA GLY A 137 -13.52 19.16 -10.32
C GLY A 137 -13.71 18.50 -8.97
N TYR A 138 -12.67 18.07 -8.28
CA TYR A 138 -12.82 17.48 -6.94
C TYR A 138 -13.28 18.52 -5.92
N SER A 139 -14.30 18.15 -5.13
CA SER A 139 -15.00 19.04 -4.19
C SER A 139 -14.27 19.18 -2.85
N ILE A 140 -13.00 19.58 -2.91
CA ILE A 140 -12.06 19.65 -1.78
C ILE A 140 -12.17 21.00 -1.06
N ASP A 141 -12.15 20.99 0.29
CA ASP A 141 -11.98 22.19 1.13
C ASP A 141 -10.50 22.55 1.24
N TRP A 142 -9.99 23.30 0.27
CA TRP A 142 -8.58 23.70 0.16
C TRP A 142 -8.08 24.60 1.30
N ARG A 143 -8.93 25.19 2.13
CA ARG A 143 -8.50 25.94 3.33
C ARG A 143 -7.74 25.06 4.32
N ARG A 144 -7.90 23.72 4.22
CA ARG A 144 -7.31 22.75 5.12
C ARG A 144 -6.06 22.07 4.57
N GLU A 145 -5.58 22.59 3.43
CA GLU A 145 -4.36 22.10 2.80
C GLU A 145 -3.13 22.28 3.71
N PHE A 146 -2.26 21.30 3.72
CA PHE A 146 -0.96 21.39 4.37
C PHE A 146 0.04 20.45 3.72
N THR A 147 1.34 20.67 3.99
CA THR A 147 2.39 19.71 3.69
C THR A 147 2.94 19.11 4.98
N THR A 148 3.46 17.89 4.93
CA THR A 148 3.94 17.21 6.13
C THR A 148 5.23 17.80 6.74
N ILE A 149 5.80 18.82 6.11
CA ILE A 149 7.00 19.51 6.59
C ILE A 149 6.72 20.92 7.14
N VAL A 150 5.46 21.39 7.11
CA VAL A 150 5.13 22.69 7.70
C VAL A 150 5.24 22.62 9.22
N PRO A 151 5.73 23.71 9.89
CA PRO A 151 5.98 23.68 11.32
C PRO A 151 4.79 23.26 12.19
N GLY A 152 3.57 23.66 11.81
CA GLY A 152 2.35 23.28 12.54
C GLY A 152 2.11 21.77 12.50
N TYR A 153 2.28 21.13 11.34
CA TYR A 153 2.15 19.68 11.21
C TYR A 153 3.28 18.94 11.96
N GLN A 154 4.51 19.46 11.90
CA GLN A 154 5.61 18.89 12.65
C GLN A 154 5.33 18.86 14.17
N LYS A 155 4.68 19.90 14.73
CA LYS A 155 4.24 19.90 16.13
C LYS A 155 3.20 18.83 16.43
N PHE A 156 2.26 18.60 15.49
CA PHE A 156 1.28 17.52 15.60
C PHE A 156 1.97 16.14 15.60
N ILE A 157 2.96 15.92 14.75
CA ILE A 157 3.72 14.67 14.72
C ILE A 157 4.62 14.52 15.96
N GLU A 158 5.25 15.59 16.45
CA GLU A 158 5.97 15.57 17.75
C GLU A 158 5.04 15.09 18.87
N TRP A 159 3.79 15.55 18.92
CA TRP A 159 2.77 15.11 19.87
C TRP A 159 2.38 13.64 19.66
N GLN A 160 2.07 13.22 18.43
CA GLN A 160 1.68 11.84 18.10
C GLN A 160 2.74 10.84 18.58
N ILE A 161 3.98 11.05 18.17
CA ILE A 161 5.09 10.16 18.49
C ILE A 161 5.37 10.14 20.00
N THR A 162 5.27 11.29 20.67
CA THR A 162 5.42 11.38 22.13
C THR A 162 4.34 10.57 22.83
N THR A 163 3.07 10.69 22.40
CA THR A 163 1.94 9.95 22.96
C THR A 163 2.11 8.43 22.79
N LEU A 164 2.57 7.98 21.62
CA LEU A 164 2.86 6.56 21.38
C LEU A 164 4.03 6.04 22.22
N LYS A 165 5.04 6.86 22.46
CA LYS A 165 6.16 6.50 23.32
C LYS A 165 5.74 6.40 24.80
N GLU A 166 4.98 7.37 25.28
CA GLU A 166 4.45 7.39 26.66
C GLU A 166 3.53 6.19 26.92
N SER A 167 2.81 5.70 25.91
CA SER A 167 1.98 4.48 26.01
C SER A 167 2.74 3.17 25.75
N GLY A 168 4.08 3.22 25.64
CA GLY A 168 4.93 2.04 25.43
C GLY A 168 4.84 1.40 24.02
N LYS A 169 4.21 2.08 23.06
CA LYS A 169 4.07 1.57 21.68
C LYS A 169 5.29 1.88 20.81
N ILE A 170 6.22 2.73 21.28
CA ILE A 170 7.53 2.96 20.65
C ILE A 170 8.61 2.40 21.56
N ILE A 171 9.43 1.52 21.01
CA ILE A 171 10.54 0.86 21.67
C ILE A 171 11.86 1.14 20.94
N GLN A 172 12.96 1.01 21.66
CA GLN A 172 14.30 1.04 21.06
C GLN A 172 14.85 -0.37 21.05
N GLY A 173 15.47 -0.77 19.95
CA GLY A 173 15.98 -2.12 19.84
C GLY A 173 17.01 -2.27 18.72
N SER A 174 17.52 -3.50 18.61
CA SER A 174 18.42 -3.92 17.53
C SER A 174 17.67 -4.93 16.69
N HIS A 175 17.34 -4.55 15.46
CA HIS A 175 16.61 -5.41 14.53
C HIS A 175 17.23 -5.38 13.13
N PRO A 176 17.13 -6.46 12.37
CA PRO A 176 17.46 -6.46 10.96
C PRO A 176 16.44 -5.63 10.18
N VAL A 177 16.92 -4.77 9.29
CA VAL A 177 16.08 -3.95 8.40
C VAL A 177 16.61 -4.05 6.96
N GLY A 178 15.73 -3.86 5.97
CA GLY A 178 16.17 -3.58 4.61
C GLY A 178 16.99 -2.28 4.60
N TRP A 179 18.13 -2.25 3.92
CA TRP A 179 19.07 -1.13 3.96
C TRP A 179 19.59 -0.79 2.56
N CYS A 180 19.65 0.49 2.24
CA CYS A 180 20.32 0.99 1.05
C CYS A 180 21.75 1.41 1.39
N PRO A 181 22.79 0.70 0.84
CA PRO A 181 24.19 1.04 1.12
C PRO A 181 24.60 2.43 0.60
N ARG A 182 24.00 2.89 -0.51
CA ARG A 182 24.30 4.20 -1.11
C ARG A 182 23.66 5.35 -0.33
N ASP A 183 22.37 5.21 0.03
CA ASP A 183 21.66 6.27 0.72
C ASP A 183 21.86 6.23 2.23
N GLN A 184 22.50 5.18 2.74
CA GLN A 184 22.76 4.97 4.17
C GLN A 184 21.50 5.09 5.03
N ASN A 185 20.41 4.45 4.56
CA ASN A 185 19.09 4.51 5.18
C ASN A 185 18.39 3.14 5.18
N PRO A 186 17.57 2.85 6.22
CA PRO A 186 16.60 1.78 6.14
C PRO A 186 15.64 2.00 4.98
N VAL A 187 15.23 0.94 4.30
CA VAL A 187 14.29 0.98 3.19
C VAL A 187 13.03 0.19 3.53
N SER A 188 11.89 0.76 3.16
CA SER A 188 10.58 0.14 3.21
C SER A 188 10.00 0.11 1.80
N GLN A 189 8.78 -0.41 1.64
CA GLN A 189 8.11 -0.54 0.35
C GLN A 189 8.18 0.74 -0.51
N HIS A 190 7.93 1.90 0.10
CA HIS A 190 7.92 3.18 -0.63
C HIS A 190 9.31 3.71 -1.00
N ASP A 191 10.36 3.17 -0.39
CA ASP A 191 11.75 3.54 -0.68
C ASP A 191 12.36 2.69 -1.81
N THR A 192 11.62 1.67 -2.32
CA THR A 192 12.10 0.74 -3.34
C THR A 192 11.52 1.02 -4.72
N MET A 193 12.21 0.56 -5.75
CA MET A 193 11.71 0.56 -7.12
C MET A 193 10.57 -0.47 -7.25
N GLY A 194 9.44 -0.04 -7.82
CA GLY A 194 8.26 -0.89 -7.98
C GLY A 194 7.45 -1.11 -6.69
N ASP A 195 7.72 -0.32 -5.64
CA ASP A 195 7.03 -0.40 -4.36
C ASP A 195 7.03 -1.83 -3.76
N VAL A 196 8.20 -2.48 -3.79
CA VAL A 196 8.43 -3.82 -3.25
C VAL A 196 8.87 -3.72 -1.79
N GLU A 197 8.12 -4.34 -0.86
CA GLU A 197 8.55 -4.43 0.54
C GLU A 197 9.74 -5.38 0.67
N PRO A 198 10.89 -4.96 1.26
CA PRO A 198 11.99 -5.85 1.57
C PRO A 198 11.56 -6.86 2.63
N LYS A 199 11.41 -8.11 2.24
CA LYS A 199 11.04 -9.19 3.16
C LYS A 199 12.29 -9.78 3.79
N ILE A 200 12.39 -9.67 5.11
CA ILE A 200 13.53 -10.21 5.85
C ILE A 200 13.17 -11.60 6.35
N ASP A 201 13.96 -12.58 5.95
CA ASP A 201 13.93 -13.92 6.55
C ASP A 201 14.99 -13.98 7.66
N ASP A 202 14.54 -14.12 8.89
CA ASP A 202 15.37 -14.27 10.09
C ASP A 202 15.56 -15.74 10.51
N LYS A 203 15.05 -16.70 9.69
CA LYS A 203 15.16 -18.14 9.94
C LYS A 203 16.50 -18.71 9.51
N ASN A 204 17.27 -17.96 8.74
CA ASN A 204 18.64 -18.34 8.37
C ASN A 204 19.58 -18.18 9.56
N HIS A 205 20.44 -19.17 9.77
CA HIS A 205 21.41 -19.19 10.84
C HIS A 205 22.78 -19.61 10.35
N LEU A 206 23.84 -19.17 11.05
CA LEU A 206 25.22 -19.60 10.85
C LEU A 206 25.56 -20.67 11.87
N VAL A 207 25.80 -21.89 11.43
CA VAL A 207 26.41 -22.95 12.26
C VAL A 207 27.92 -22.82 12.20
N LYS A 208 28.60 -22.86 13.34
CA LYS A 208 30.04 -22.67 13.45
C LYS A 208 30.80 -24.01 13.44
N PHE A 209 31.82 -24.12 12.59
CA PHE A 209 32.76 -25.22 12.54
C PHE A 209 34.18 -24.72 12.74
N LYS A 210 34.98 -25.38 13.60
CA LYS A 210 36.37 -24.98 13.87
C LYS A 210 37.32 -25.51 12.77
N PHE A 211 38.15 -24.61 12.24
CA PHE A 211 39.19 -24.96 11.25
C PHE A 211 40.53 -24.33 11.66
N GLY A 212 41.34 -25.06 12.40
CA GLY A 212 42.57 -24.54 13.03
C GLY A 212 42.23 -23.38 14.00
N GLU A 213 42.81 -22.20 13.75
CA GLU A 213 42.47 -20.99 14.50
C GLU A 213 41.25 -20.23 13.97
N TYR A 214 40.66 -20.65 12.85
CA TYR A 214 39.54 -20.05 12.18
C TYR A 214 38.23 -20.81 12.46
N ILE A 215 37.13 -20.17 12.18
CA ILE A 215 35.76 -20.72 12.14
C ILE A 215 35.26 -20.68 10.70
N PHE A 216 34.61 -21.74 10.25
CA PHE A 216 33.75 -21.78 9.09
C PHE A 216 32.30 -21.55 9.56
N PRO A 217 31.73 -20.35 9.41
CA PRO A 217 30.32 -20.12 9.62
C PRO A 217 29.56 -20.61 8.38
N VAL A 218 28.62 -21.51 8.55
CA VAL A 218 27.88 -22.14 7.45
C VAL A 218 26.41 -21.85 7.59
N THR A 219 25.75 -21.32 6.56
CA THR A 219 24.32 -21.00 6.61
C THR A 219 23.44 -22.24 6.57
N THR A 220 22.39 -22.25 7.38
CA THR A 220 21.36 -23.29 7.36
C THR A 220 19.98 -22.74 7.70
N LEU A 221 18.95 -23.31 7.07
CA LEU A 221 17.54 -23.18 7.44
C LEU A 221 17.06 -24.34 8.33
N ARG A 222 17.90 -25.38 8.45
CA ARG A 222 17.56 -26.65 9.09
C ARG A 222 18.56 -27.01 10.18
N PRO A 223 18.66 -26.23 11.29
CA PRO A 223 19.64 -26.47 12.34
C PRO A 223 19.55 -27.87 12.97
N GLU A 224 18.38 -28.50 12.92
CA GLU A 224 18.18 -29.87 13.40
C GLU A 224 19.01 -30.89 12.65
N THR A 225 19.41 -30.61 11.42
CA THR A 225 20.19 -31.55 10.60
C THR A 225 21.68 -31.60 10.96
N ILE A 226 22.15 -30.79 11.91
CA ILE A 226 23.53 -30.82 12.39
C ILE A 226 23.98 -32.21 12.87
N PHE A 227 23.05 -33.00 13.42
CA PHE A 227 23.33 -34.36 13.90
C PHE A 227 23.60 -35.35 12.77
N GLY A 228 23.22 -35.04 11.54
CA GLY A 228 23.45 -35.87 10.34
C GLY A 228 24.53 -35.37 9.40
N ILE A 229 25.33 -34.40 9.86
CA ILE A 229 26.41 -33.86 9.03
C ILE A 229 27.49 -34.88 8.75
N THR A 230 27.96 -34.87 7.49
CA THR A 230 29.01 -35.81 7.04
C THR A 230 30.26 -35.10 6.52
N ASN A 231 30.12 -33.98 5.89
CA ASN A 231 31.21 -33.20 5.31
C ASN A 231 30.80 -31.73 5.13
N LEU A 232 31.76 -30.88 4.83
CA LEU A 232 31.50 -29.50 4.32
C LEU A 232 31.80 -29.45 2.83
N TRP A 233 30.98 -28.67 2.10
CA TRP A 233 31.21 -28.38 0.69
C TRP A 233 31.88 -27.00 0.50
N VAL A 234 32.91 -26.96 -0.36
CA VAL A 234 33.68 -25.79 -0.71
C VAL A 234 33.82 -25.73 -2.21
N ASN A 235 33.72 -24.56 -2.81
CA ASN A 235 33.96 -24.41 -4.26
C ASN A 235 35.47 -24.30 -4.54
N PRO A 236 36.04 -25.18 -5.35
CA PRO A 236 37.47 -25.17 -5.67
C PRO A 236 37.92 -23.93 -6.42
N ASN A 237 37.01 -23.27 -7.15
CA ASN A 237 37.29 -22.12 -7.99
C ASN A 237 37.13 -20.78 -7.25
N THR A 238 36.82 -20.81 -5.96
CA THR A 238 36.59 -19.61 -5.13
C THR A 238 37.79 -19.27 -4.28
N THR A 239 38.15 -17.99 -4.21
CA THR A 239 39.11 -17.47 -3.22
C THR A 239 38.29 -16.92 -2.02
N TYR A 240 38.47 -17.51 -0.86
CA TYR A 240 37.84 -17.12 0.39
C TYR A 240 38.66 -16.09 1.13
N LYS A 241 38.00 -15.24 1.90
CA LYS A 241 38.61 -14.22 2.77
C LYS A 241 38.80 -14.77 4.18
N LYS A 242 39.98 -14.59 4.73
CA LYS A 242 40.24 -14.72 6.14
C LYS A 242 39.93 -13.38 6.78
N ILE A 243 38.94 -13.34 7.66
CA ILE A 243 38.53 -12.13 8.31
C ILE A 243 38.57 -12.29 9.83
N LYS A 244 38.86 -11.19 10.53
CA LYS A 244 38.54 -11.07 11.92
C LYS A 244 37.18 -10.42 12.04
N ALA A 245 36.20 -11.09 12.63
CA ALA A 245 34.84 -10.61 12.88
C ALA A 245 34.65 -10.53 14.39
N ASP A 246 34.69 -9.33 14.95
CA ASP A 246 34.76 -9.05 16.38
C ASP A 246 35.97 -9.78 17.02
N ASP A 247 35.74 -10.72 17.94
CA ASP A 247 36.76 -11.51 18.61
C ASP A 247 37.06 -12.87 17.93
N GLU A 248 36.32 -13.20 16.86
CA GLU A 248 36.47 -14.49 16.16
C GLU A 248 37.19 -14.33 14.81
N LYS A 249 37.92 -15.32 14.38
CA LYS A 249 38.50 -15.37 13.05
C LYS A 249 37.68 -16.29 12.14
N TRP A 250 37.21 -15.77 11.01
CA TRP A 250 36.33 -16.51 10.10
C TRP A 250 36.98 -16.69 8.71
N ILE A 251 36.56 -17.72 8.01
CA ILE A 251 36.81 -17.90 6.58
C ILE A 251 35.47 -17.92 5.88
N VAL A 252 35.25 -16.99 4.96
CA VAL A 252 34.00 -16.78 4.24
C VAL A 252 34.25 -16.31 2.80
N SER A 253 33.27 -16.36 1.93
CA SER A 253 33.38 -15.73 0.60
C SER A 253 33.58 -14.22 0.69
N GLU A 254 34.07 -13.59 -0.35
CA GLU A 254 34.22 -12.13 -0.41
C GLU A 254 32.85 -11.44 -0.32
N GLU A 255 31.84 -11.99 -0.99
CA GLU A 255 30.46 -11.52 -0.97
C GLU A 255 29.86 -11.57 0.45
N CYS A 256 30.13 -12.65 1.18
CA CYS A 256 29.69 -12.77 2.58
C CYS A 256 30.40 -11.76 3.49
N ALA A 257 31.71 -11.57 3.34
CA ALA A 257 32.47 -10.60 4.11
C ALA A 257 31.85 -9.20 4.01
N LYS A 258 31.47 -8.78 2.79
CA LYS A 258 30.74 -7.50 2.55
C LYS A 258 29.37 -7.43 3.22
N LYS A 259 28.65 -8.56 3.33
CA LYS A 259 27.33 -8.62 3.99
C LYS A 259 27.44 -8.57 5.51
N ILE A 260 28.40 -9.26 6.11
CA ILE A 260 28.59 -9.34 7.56
C ILE A 260 28.89 -7.95 8.19
N GLU A 261 29.55 -7.07 7.43
CA GLU A 261 29.79 -5.69 7.87
C GLU A 261 28.48 -4.94 8.20
N PHE A 262 27.40 -5.24 7.48
CA PHE A 262 26.08 -4.66 7.75
C PHE A 262 25.38 -5.29 8.95
N PHE A 263 25.87 -6.39 9.51
CA PHE A 263 25.28 -7.01 10.72
C PHE A 263 25.82 -6.44 12.03
N GLY A 264 26.59 -5.36 11.93
CA GLY A 264 27.14 -4.66 13.09
C GLY A 264 28.37 -5.30 13.69
N LYS A 265 29.04 -6.21 12.97
CA LYS A 265 30.32 -6.80 13.34
C LYS A 265 31.48 -5.92 12.85
N GLU A 266 32.48 -5.73 13.68
CA GLU A 266 33.75 -5.12 13.26
C GLU A 266 34.57 -6.12 12.45
N ILE A 267 34.80 -5.82 11.16
CA ILE A 267 35.48 -6.71 10.25
C ILE A 267 36.86 -6.19 9.86
N THR A 268 37.88 -7.05 9.95
CA THR A 268 39.20 -6.80 9.39
C THR A 268 39.62 -7.97 8.49
N ILE A 269 39.94 -7.70 7.23
CA ILE A 269 40.45 -8.72 6.31
C ILE A 269 41.91 -9.00 6.66
N GLU A 270 42.23 -10.25 7.02
CA GLU A 270 43.58 -10.69 7.38
C GLU A 270 44.36 -11.32 6.19
N GLY A 271 43.64 -11.79 5.13
CA GLY A 271 44.23 -12.40 3.98
C GLY A 271 43.26 -13.26 3.16
N ASP A 272 43.78 -13.96 2.21
CA ASP A 272 43.03 -14.81 1.30
C ASP A 272 43.45 -16.29 1.48
N ILE A 273 42.55 -17.20 1.06
CA ILE A 273 42.82 -18.63 0.98
C ILE A 273 42.07 -19.22 -0.22
N ALA A 274 42.70 -19.95 -1.07
CA ALA A 274 42.07 -20.61 -2.20
C ALA A 274 41.21 -21.82 -1.72
N GLY A 275 40.05 -22.03 -2.36
CA GLY A 275 39.20 -23.21 -2.07
C GLY A 275 40.00 -24.52 -2.17
N THR A 276 40.90 -24.64 -3.14
CA THR A 276 41.80 -25.79 -3.32
C THR A 276 42.75 -26.02 -2.13
N GLU A 277 43.09 -25.01 -1.37
CA GLU A 277 43.92 -25.14 -0.16
C GLU A 277 43.15 -25.64 1.05
N ILE A 278 41.83 -25.55 1.02
CA ILE A 278 40.90 -25.96 2.09
C ILE A 278 40.46 -27.42 1.86
N ILE A 279 40.18 -27.80 0.64
CA ILE A 279 39.70 -29.13 0.23
C ILE A 279 40.69 -30.21 0.68
N GLY A 280 40.14 -31.34 1.17
CA GLY A 280 40.93 -32.47 1.68
C GLY A 280 41.35 -32.31 3.14
N LYS A 281 41.14 -31.17 3.77
CA LYS A 281 41.36 -30.94 5.21
C LYS A 281 40.11 -31.30 6.03
N TYR A 282 40.19 -31.11 7.35
CA TYR A 282 39.12 -31.41 8.27
C TYR A 282 38.72 -30.17 9.07
N ALA A 283 37.44 -30.00 9.29
CA ALA A 283 36.85 -29.05 10.24
C ALA A 283 36.26 -29.81 11.42
N THR A 284 36.15 -29.18 12.58
CA THR A 284 35.55 -29.80 13.78
C THR A 284 34.17 -29.22 14.03
N ALA A 285 33.15 -30.07 14.12
CA ALA A 285 31.78 -29.68 14.53
C ALA A 285 31.77 -29.37 16.04
N LEU A 286 31.38 -28.16 16.41
CA LEU A 286 31.49 -27.71 17.82
C LEU A 286 30.52 -28.45 18.76
N HIS A 287 29.38 -28.91 18.27
CA HIS A 287 28.32 -29.56 19.08
C HIS A 287 28.73 -30.94 19.64
N ASN A 288 29.65 -31.65 18.97
CA ASN A 288 30.04 -33.02 19.35
C ASN A 288 31.55 -33.28 19.20
N ASN A 289 32.34 -32.32 18.81
CA ASN A 289 33.80 -32.39 18.52
C ASN A 289 34.15 -33.42 17.42
N GLN A 290 33.23 -33.75 16.50
CA GLN A 290 33.48 -34.65 15.37
C GLN A 290 34.35 -33.91 14.32
N GLU A 291 35.37 -34.61 13.81
CA GLU A 291 36.12 -34.17 12.64
C GLU A 291 35.36 -34.47 11.33
N ILE A 292 35.18 -33.46 10.51
CA ILE A 292 34.36 -33.49 9.30
C ILE A 292 35.26 -33.14 8.12
N PRO A 293 35.40 -34.02 7.09
CA PRO A 293 36.16 -33.72 5.91
C PRO A 293 35.54 -32.60 5.08
N ILE A 294 36.41 -31.84 4.41
CA ILE A 294 35.99 -30.75 3.50
C ILE A 294 36.19 -31.25 2.08
N LEU A 295 35.10 -31.28 1.31
CA LEU A 295 35.08 -31.80 -0.05
C LEU A 295 34.76 -30.69 -1.06
N GLU A 296 35.12 -30.96 -2.32
CA GLU A 296 34.84 -30.04 -3.43
C GLU A 296 33.37 -30.16 -3.92
N ALA A 297 32.76 -29.03 -4.23
CA ALA A 297 31.48 -29.00 -4.95
C ALA A 297 31.35 -27.71 -5.77
N GLU A 298 31.14 -27.83 -7.09
CA GLU A 298 30.98 -26.67 -7.97
C GLU A 298 29.65 -25.96 -7.79
N PHE A 299 28.63 -26.63 -7.20
CA PHE A 299 27.32 -26.04 -6.92
C PHE A 299 27.35 -25.01 -5.79
N VAL A 300 28.42 -24.92 -5.02
CA VAL A 300 28.58 -23.93 -3.96
C VAL A 300 28.78 -22.54 -4.57
N GLU A 301 27.75 -21.70 -4.45
CA GLU A 301 27.80 -20.34 -4.98
C GLU A 301 28.37 -19.37 -3.94
N PRO A 302 29.48 -18.65 -4.25
CA PRO A 302 30.10 -17.72 -3.29
C PRO A 302 29.18 -16.58 -2.83
N ALA A 303 28.20 -16.17 -3.66
CA ALA A 303 27.25 -15.11 -3.35
C ALA A 303 26.13 -15.54 -2.39
N ILE A 304 25.92 -16.86 -2.21
CA ILE A 304 24.89 -17.43 -1.34
C ILE A 304 25.46 -17.77 0.04
N GLY A 305 24.80 -17.27 1.07
CA GLY A 305 25.21 -17.54 2.46
C GLY A 305 26.64 -17.06 2.72
N THR A 306 27.48 -17.98 3.19
CA THR A 306 28.90 -17.73 3.48
C THR A 306 29.86 -18.25 2.40
N GLY A 307 29.30 -18.83 1.33
CA GLY A 307 30.08 -19.53 0.32
C GLY A 307 30.59 -20.92 0.77
N LEU A 308 30.05 -21.42 1.88
CA LEU A 308 30.32 -22.73 2.46
C LEU A 308 28.99 -23.43 2.73
N VAL A 309 28.91 -24.74 2.51
CA VAL A 309 27.68 -25.52 2.72
C VAL A 309 27.95 -26.73 3.60
N MET A 310 27.10 -26.99 4.58
CA MET A 310 27.14 -28.22 5.37
C MET A 310 26.38 -29.33 4.64
N SER A 311 26.96 -30.52 4.59
CA SER A 311 26.42 -31.66 3.87
C SER A 311 25.64 -32.61 4.79
N VAL A 312 24.39 -32.87 4.41
CA VAL A 312 23.52 -33.84 5.13
C VAL A 312 22.91 -34.82 4.10
N PRO A 313 23.68 -35.72 3.52
CA PRO A 313 23.28 -36.47 2.34
C PRO A 313 22.13 -37.46 2.58
N ALA A 314 21.78 -37.78 3.84
CA ALA A 314 20.59 -38.57 4.13
C ALA A 314 19.28 -37.80 3.90
N HIS A 315 19.30 -36.44 4.05
CA HIS A 315 18.11 -35.58 4.13
C HIS A 315 18.12 -34.40 3.12
N ALA A 316 19.21 -34.27 2.33
CA ALA A 316 19.35 -33.26 1.30
C ALA A 316 19.67 -33.92 -0.04
N PRO A 317 18.74 -33.94 -1.01
CA PRO A 317 18.94 -34.57 -2.32
C PRO A 317 20.18 -34.10 -3.06
N LYS A 318 20.48 -32.77 -3.01
CA LYS A 318 21.65 -32.21 -3.65
C LYS A 318 22.97 -32.68 -3.04
N ASP A 319 23.02 -32.75 -1.70
CA ASP A 319 24.18 -33.29 -0.97
C ASP A 319 24.38 -34.77 -1.25
N TYR A 320 23.29 -35.54 -1.29
CA TYR A 320 23.34 -36.96 -1.63
C TYR A 320 23.92 -37.18 -3.02
N GLN A 321 23.38 -36.47 -4.02
CA GLN A 321 23.84 -36.63 -5.40
C GLN A 321 25.32 -36.18 -5.58
N ALA A 322 25.69 -35.04 -4.98
CA ALA A 322 27.07 -34.56 -5.02
C ALA A 322 28.05 -35.57 -4.38
N LEU A 323 27.66 -36.21 -3.28
CA LEU A 323 28.45 -37.25 -2.65
C LEU A 323 28.58 -38.49 -3.58
N MET A 324 27.49 -38.92 -4.22
CA MET A 324 27.50 -40.04 -5.17
C MET A 324 28.36 -39.77 -6.39
N ASP A 325 28.33 -38.56 -6.93
CA ASP A 325 29.17 -38.11 -8.05
C ASP A 325 30.67 -38.20 -7.72
N LEU A 326 31.06 -37.79 -6.49
CA LEU A 326 32.46 -37.96 -6.03
C LEU A 326 32.81 -39.41 -5.77
N LYS A 327 31.92 -40.21 -5.23
CA LYS A 327 32.14 -41.68 -5.07
C LYS A 327 32.34 -42.34 -6.42
N ALA A 328 31.56 -41.97 -7.43
CA ALA A 328 31.71 -42.49 -8.80
C ALA A 328 33.08 -42.15 -9.44
N LYS A 329 33.67 -40.99 -9.06
CA LYS A 329 35.01 -40.57 -9.43
C LYS A 329 36.12 -41.21 -8.60
N ASN A 330 35.83 -42.13 -7.70
CA ASN A 330 36.76 -42.78 -6.75
C ASN A 330 37.51 -41.78 -5.85
N HIS A 331 36.84 -40.70 -5.43
CA HIS A 331 37.44 -39.75 -4.52
C HIS A 331 37.68 -40.37 -3.15
N GLU A 332 38.93 -40.34 -2.67
CA GLU A 332 39.37 -41.16 -1.49
C GLU A 332 38.54 -40.85 -0.22
N LEU A 333 38.31 -39.57 0.12
CA LEU A 333 37.56 -39.21 1.30
C LEU A 333 36.07 -39.46 1.12
N ALA A 334 35.49 -39.13 -0.03
CA ALA A 334 34.06 -39.32 -0.30
C ALA A 334 33.66 -40.81 -0.24
N SER A 335 34.56 -41.71 -0.68
CA SER A 335 34.31 -43.15 -0.63
C SER A 335 34.12 -43.71 0.78
N LYS A 336 34.63 -43.02 1.80
CA LYS A 336 34.57 -43.41 3.22
C LYS A 336 33.32 -42.83 3.93
N ILE A 337 32.58 -41.93 3.29
CA ILE A 337 31.42 -41.22 3.87
C ILE A 337 30.15 -42.04 3.60
N GLU A 338 29.40 -42.33 4.67
CA GLU A 338 28.07 -42.92 4.57
C GLU A 338 27.07 -41.87 5.04
N PRO A 339 25.89 -41.70 4.36
CA PRO A 339 24.80 -40.82 4.82
C PRO A 339 24.31 -41.20 6.21
N VAL A 340 24.09 -40.22 7.07
CA VAL A 340 23.66 -40.42 8.45
C VAL A 340 22.19 -40.04 8.57
N PRO A 341 21.24 -41.00 8.63
CA PRO A 341 19.82 -40.68 8.81
C PRO A 341 19.54 -40.24 10.24
N ILE A 342 18.81 -39.11 10.37
CA ILE A 342 18.45 -38.50 11.66
C ILE A 342 16.96 -38.19 11.77
N ILE A 343 16.23 -38.28 10.68
CA ILE A 343 14.78 -38.02 10.61
C ILE A 343 14.12 -39.30 10.08
N THR A 344 13.09 -39.77 10.78
CA THR A 344 12.22 -40.86 10.34
C THR A 344 10.95 -40.23 9.77
N THR A 345 10.62 -40.50 8.51
CA THR A 345 9.49 -39.95 7.79
C THR A 345 8.63 -41.03 7.18
N GLU A 346 7.32 -41.03 7.41
CA GLU A 346 6.41 -42.01 6.87
C GLU A 346 6.42 -41.98 5.33
N GLY A 347 6.59 -43.18 4.73
CA GLY A 347 6.65 -43.32 3.26
C GLY A 347 8.07 -43.26 2.68
N TYR A 348 9.09 -43.06 3.52
CA TYR A 348 10.50 -43.15 3.15
C TYR A 348 11.24 -44.16 4.02
N GLY A 349 12.30 -44.78 3.49
CA GLY A 349 13.22 -45.62 4.22
C GLY A 349 14.29 -44.85 5.00
N GLU A 350 15.44 -45.49 5.25
CA GLU A 350 16.49 -44.90 6.07
C GLU A 350 17.17 -43.67 5.45
N ILE A 351 17.25 -43.60 4.12
CA ILE A 351 17.93 -42.49 3.41
C ILE A 351 16.93 -41.85 2.44
N PRO A 352 16.04 -40.94 2.93
CA PRO A 352 14.99 -40.34 2.12
C PRO A 352 15.54 -39.60 0.87
N ALA A 353 16.69 -38.93 0.98
CA ALA A 353 17.31 -38.23 -0.13
C ALA A 353 17.70 -39.14 -1.29
N LYS A 354 18.16 -40.36 -0.98
CA LYS A 354 18.44 -41.40 -1.98
C LYS A 354 17.18 -41.78 -2.74
N GLU A 355 16.15 -42.13 -1.98
CA GLU A 355 14.90 -42.67 -2.52
C GLU A 355 14.20 -41.67 -3.43
N ILE A 356 14.18 -40.38 -3.05
CA ILE A 356 13.54 -39.35 -3.88
C ILE A 356 14.37 -39.06 -5.15
N CYS A 357 15.72 -39.09 -5.07
CA CYS A 357 16.57 -38.96 -6.24
C CYS A 357 16.35 -40.11 -7.22
N GLU A 358 16.27 -41.33 -6.72
CA GLU A 358 15.99 -42.54 -7.53
C GLU A 358 14.58 -42.46 -8.15
N LYS A 359 13.56 -42.10 -7.37
CA LYS A 359 12.16 -41.92 -7.81
C LYS A 359 12.04 -40.94 -8.96
N MET A 360 12.75 -39.80 -8.88
CA MET A 360 12.71 -38.74 -9.88
C MET A 360 13.68 -38.96 -11.03
N GLY A 361 14.58 -39.97 -10.93
CA GLY A 361 15.59 -40.26 -11.92
C GLY A 361 16.59 -39.09 -12.06
N VAL A 362 17.10 -38.63 -10.94
CA VAL A 362 18.16 -37.59 -10.89
C VAL A 362 19.47 -38.18 -11.44
N SER A 363 20.16 -37.51 -12.33
CA SER A 363 21.37 -37.99 -13.02
C SER A 363 22.66 -37.60 -12.30
N ASP A 364 22.79 -36.36 -11.87
CA ASP A 364 23.98 -35.77 -11.25
C ASP A 364 23.63 -34.50 -10.43
N GLN A 365 24.62 -33.89 -9.79
CA GLN A 365 24.44 -32.71 -8.92
C GLN A 365 23.96 -31.45 -9.64
N SER A 366 23.96 -31.41 -10.98
CA SER A 366 23.49 -30.28 -11.80
C SER A 366 22.09 -30.49 -12.36
N ASP A 367 21.45 -31.63 -12.09
CA ASP A 367 20.12 -31.95 -12.58
C ASP A 367 19.06 -31.02 -11.98
N GLN A 368 18.27 -30.38 -12.84
CA GLN A 368 17.22 -29.43 -12.43
C GLN A 368 16.12 -30.08 -11.57
N LYS A 369 15.94 -31.39 -11.66
CA LYS A 369 14.99 -32.15 -10.83
C LYS A 369 15.36 -32.14 -9.35
N LEU A 370 16.61 -31.82 -9.00
CA LEU A 370 17.03 -31.71 -7.60
C LEU A 370 16.27 -30.64 -6.81
N GLU A 371 15.84 -29.55 -7.44
CA GLU A 371 15.06 -28.52 -6.78
C GLU A 371 13.67 -29.07 -6.36
N GLU A 372 13.00 -29.75 -7.27
CA GLU A 372 11.71 -30.39 -7.00
C GLU A 372 11.84 -31.49 -5.94
N ALA A 373 12.85 -32.36 -6.06
CA ALA A 373 13.16 -33.40 -5.08
C ALA A 373 13.42 -32.83 -3.68
N THR A 374 14.16 -31.73 -3.60
CA THR A 374 14.45 -31.04 -2.34
C THR A 374 13.18 -30.47 -1.71
N ASN A 375 12.35 -29.78 -2.49
CA ASN A 375 11.11 -29.18 -1.99
C ASN A 375 10.11 -30.25 -1.50
N GLU A 376 9.94 -31.35 -2.26
CA GLU A 376 9.04 -32.45 -1.85
C GLU A 376 9.54 -33.08 -0.55
N LEU A 377 10.81 -33.41 -0.45
CA LEU A 377 11.38 -34.07 0.72
C LEU A 377 11.34 -33.17 1.96
N TYR A 378 11.76 -31.93 1.82
CA TYR A 378 11.84 -30.98 2.94
C TYR A 378 10.45 -30.68 3.53
N LEU A 379 9.44 -30.51 2.67
CA LEU A 379 8.05 -30.34 3.12
C LEU A 379 7.57 -31.57 3.88
N LYS A 380 7.83 -32.77 3.36
CA LYS A 380 7.39 -34.01 3.97
C LYS A 380 8.09 -34.29 5.31
N GLU A 381 9.40 -34.08 5.40
CA GLU A 381 10.15 -34.17 6.65
C GLU A 381 9.71 -33.16 7.69
N PHE A 382 9.38 -31.94 7.27
CA PHE A 382 8.90 -30.90 8.17
C PHE A 382 7.54 -31.23 8.77
N THR A 383 6.60 -31.73 7.97
CA THR A 383 5.23 -32.02 8.41
C THR A 383 5.12 -33.33 9.18
N ASP A 384 5.75 -34.40 8.70
CA ASP A 384 5.53 -35.77 9.20
C ASP A 384 6.76 -36.39 9.86
N GLY A 385 7.93 -35.75 9.70
CA GLY A 385 9.22 -36.23 10.19
C GLY A 385 9.35 -36.18 11.70
N LYS A 386 10.07 -37.17 12.27
CA LYS A 386 10.48 -37.19 13.68
C LYS A 386 11.97 -37.44 13.78
N LEU A 387 12.62 -36.72 14.70
CA LEU A 387 14.02 -36.90 15.03
C LEU A 387 14.23 -38.27 15.66
N ASN A 388 15.26 -39.02 15.21
CA ASN A 388 15.56 -40.37 15.74
C ASN A 388 16.56 -40.35 16.92
N ASP A 389 17.01 -41.48 17.34
CA ASP A 389 17.93 -41.68 18.50
C ASP A 389 19.29 -41.01 18.34
N LYS A 390 19.75 -40.72 17.11
CA LYS A 390 21.00 -39.99 16.85
C LYS A 390 20.94 -38.51 17.23
N CYS A 391 19.75 -37.97 17.44
CA CYS A 391 19.53 -36.60 17.86
C CYS A 391 19.59 -36.41 19.41
N GLY A 392 20.03 -37.42 20.17
CA GLY A 392 20.18 -37.34 21.62
C GLY A 392 18.92 -36.90 22.36
N ASP A 393 19.00 -35.86 23.17
CA ASP A 393 17.86 -35.35 23.97
C ASP A 393 16.66 -34.87 23.13
N PHE A 394 16.83 -34.71 21.84
CA PHE A 394 15.76 -34.31 20.90
C PHE A 394 15.07 -35.46 20.22
N GLN A 395 15.38 -36.72 20.60
CA GLN A 395 14.77 -37.93 20.07
C GLN A 395 13.24 -37.91 20.21
N ASN A 396 12.52 -38.41 19.19
CA ASN A 396 11.06 -38.49 19.07
C ASN A 396 10.33 -37.13 18.90
N GLU A 397 11.03 -35.99 18.93
CA GLU A 397 10.42 -34.71 18.61
C GLU A 397 10.01 -34.67 17.13
N LYS A 398 8.84 -34.14 16.84
CA LYS A 398 8.49 -33.82 15.45
C LYS A 398 9.44 -32.71 14.92
N VAL A 399 9.90 -32.83 13.68
CA VAL A 399 10.81 -31.85 13.07
C VAL A 399 10.30 -30.44 13.22
N GLN A 400 9.01 -30.22 13.05
CA GLN A 400 8.35 -28.92 13.20
C GLN A 400 8.65 -28.25 14.57
N PHE A 401 8.73 -28.99 15.64
CA PHE A 401 9.02 -28.49 17.00
C PHE A 401 10.49 -28.68 17.39
N GLY A 402 11.06 -29.84 17.02
CA GLY A 402 12.46 -30.20 17.33
C GLY A 402 13.45 -29.23 16.73
N ARG A 403 13.19 -28.72 15.53
CA ARG A 403 14.02 -27.68 14.87
C ARG A 403 14.24 -26.46 15.77
N ASN A 404 13.19 -25.92 16.39
CA ASN A 404 13.31 -24.74 17.26
C ASN A 404 14.10 -25.08 18.53
N LYS A 405 13.88 -26.26 19.14
CA LYS A 405 14.62 -26.68 20.34
C LYS A 405 16.11 -26.85 20.06
N VAL A 406 16.45 -27.48 18.94
CA VAL A 406 17.85 -27.63 18.50
C VAL A 406 18.49 -26.29 18.21
N ARG A 407 17.78 -25.40 17.51
CA ARG A 407 18.23 -24.04 17.25
C ARG A 407 18.57 -23.31 18.55
N ASP A 408 17.64 -23.31 19.50
CA ASP A 408 17.80 -22.59 20.77
C ASP A 408 18.97 -23.18 21.58
N TRP A 409 19.08 -24.49 21.62
CA TRP A 409 20.21 -25.19 22.26
C TRP A 409 21.59 -24.84 21.62
N LEU A 410 21.65 -24.78 20.28
CA LEU A 410 22.87 -24.38 19.58
C LEU A 410 23.23 -22.90 19.85
N MET A 411 22.25 -22.04 19.95
CA MET A 411 22.45 -20.62 20.26
C MET A 411 22.96 -20.42 21.69
N GLU A 412 22.35 -21.10 22.68
CA GLU A 412 22.77 -21.05 24.07
C GLU A 412 24.22 -21.53 24.28
N ASN A 413 24.69 -22.45 23.43
CA ASN A 413 26.07 -22.95 23.46
C ASN A 413 27.02 -22.17 22.52
N ASN A 414 26.61 -21.06 21.94
CA ASN A 414 27.39 -20.23 21.02
C ASN A 414 27.88 -20.96 19.76
N HIS A 415 27.15 -22.00 19.32
CA HIS A 415 27.45 -22.78 18.11
C HIS A 415 26.66 -22.29 16.90
N LEU A 416 25.70 -21.40 17.10
CA LEU A 416 24.80 -20.84 16.10
C LEU A 416 24.62 -19.34 16.28
N GLU A 417 24.58 -18.59 15.17
CA GLU A 417 24.23 -17.17 15.13
C GLU A 417 23.13 -16.92 14.11
N LYS A 418 22.33 -15.84 14.29
CA LYS A 418 21.37 -15.39 13.29
C LYS A 418 22.07 -14.82 12.07
N PHE A 419 21.52 -15.10 10.89
CA PHE A 419 22.00 -14.58 9.60
C PHE A 419 20.81 -14.13 8.74
N PRO A 420 20.21 -12.96 9.04
CA PRO A 420 19.04 -12.51 8.32
C PRO A 420 19.39 -12.19 6.85
N VAL A 421 18.50 -12.56 5.94
CA VAL A 421 18.63 -12.33 4.49
C VAL A 421 17.38 -11.69 3.92
N LEU A 422 17.45 -11.09 2.73
CA LEU A 422 16.27 -10.70 1.98
C LEU A 422 15.72 -11.94 1.25
N GLU A 423 14.50 -12.37 1.61
CA GLU A 423 13.80 -13.50 0.99
C GLU A 423 13.51 -13.21 -0.50
N ASN A 424 13.15 -11.98 -0.81
CA ASN A 424 12.74 -11.56 -2.14
C ASN A 424 13.82 -10.76 -2.90
N ALA A 425 15.09 -10.98 -2.60
CA ALA A 425 16.20 -10.39 -3.36
C ALA A 425 16.13 -10.77 -4.86
N PRO A 426 16.54 -9.87 -5.79
CA PRO A 426 17.09 -8.54 -5.53
C PRO A 426 16.01 -7.46 -5.35
N VAL A 427 16.08 -6.71 -4.27
CA VAL A 427 15.26 -5.50 -4.04
C VAL A 427 16.13 -4.27 -4.30
N LYS A 428 15.65 -3.33 -5.11
CA LYS A 428 16.39 -2.10 -5.44
C LYS A 428 15.77 -0.87 -4.78
N CYS A 429 16.60 -0.08 -4.13
CA CYS A 429 16.23 1.24 -3.65
C CYS A 429 15.87 2.16 -4.83
N ARG A 430 15.08 3.20 -4.60
CA ARG A 430 14.75 4.22 -5.63
C ARG A 430 15.99 4.94 -6.19
N CYS A 431 17.12 4.91 -5.49
CA CYS A 431 18.41 5.37 -6.00
C CYS A 431 19.10 4.39 -6.99
N GLY A 432 18.45 3.26 -7.30
CA GLY A 432 18.95 2.23 -8.21
C GLY A 432 19.90 1.20 -7.57
N THR A 433 20.31 1.39 -6.31
CA THR A 433 21.23 0.48 -5.60
C THR A 433 20.48 -0.71 -5.03
N GLU A 434 21.09 -1.91 -5.11
CA GLU A 434 20.54 -3.11 -4.49
C GLU A 434 20.57 -2.99 -2.97
N CYS A 435 19.44 -3.34 -2.35
CA CYS A 435 19.26 -3.31 -0.90
C CYS A 435 19.88 -4.56 -0.27
N VAL A 436 20.39 -4.37 0.95
CA VAL A 436 20.94 -5.44 1.79
C VAL A 436 20.19 -5.50 3.11
N VAL A 437 20.40 -6.53 3.91
CA VAL A 437 19.95 -6.53 5.31
C VAL A 437 21.01 -5.85 6.16
N LYS A 438 20.61 -4.95 7.05
CA LYS A 438 21.46 -4.34 8.08
C LYS A 438 20.83 -4.49 9.45
N VAL A 439 21.61 -4.93 10.42
CA VAL A 439 21.20 -4.89 11.84
C VAL A 439 21.50 -3.48 12.37
N LEU A 440 20.44 -2.75 12.69
CA LEU A 440 20.58 -1.42 13.27
C LEU A 440 20.49 -1.52 14.79
N ASN A 441 21.54 -1.05 15.45
CA ASN A 441 21.55 -0.86 16.89
C ASN A 441 20.92 0.49 17.21
N ASN A 442 20.19 0.59 18.34
CA ASN A 442 19.56 1.83 18.79
C ASN A 442 18.50 2.42 17.84
N GLN A 443 17.90 1.61 16.99
CA GLN A 443 16.79 2.02 16.13
C GLN A 443 15.50 2.15 16.94
N TRP A 444 14.65 3.10 16.52
CA TRP A 444 13.31 3.30 17.07
C TRP A 444 12.28 2.53 16.27
N PHE A 445 11.41 1.76 16.95
CA PHE A 445 10.40 0.91 16.34
C PHE A 445 9.01 1.20 16.92
N LEU A 446 7.99 1.17 16.05
CA LEU A 446 6.61 0.92 16.45
C LEU A 446 6.47 -0.58 16.73
N ASN A 447 6.06 -0.93 17.95
CA ASN A 447 5.91 -2.32 18.40
C ASN A 447 4.59 -2.94 17.92
N TYR A 448 4.40 -3.04 16.60
CA TYR A 448 3.20 -3.68 16.03
C TYR A 448 3.09 -5.17 16.33
N GLY A 449 4.13 -5.79 16.91
CA GLY A 449 4.10 -7.14 17.46
C GLY A 449 3.36 -7.30 18.79
N ASP A 450 2.97 -6.20 19.46
CA ASP A 450 2.23 -6.19 20.73
C ASP A 450 0.82 -6.78 20.54
N GLU A 451 0.55 -7.95 21.15
CA GLU A 451 -0.71 -8.67 20.96
C GLU A 451 -1.94 -7.95 21.53
N GLU A 452 -1.82 -7.17 22.59
CA GLU A 452 -2.94 -6.36 23.11
C GLU A 452 -3.32 -5.25 22.11
N TRP A 453 -2.32 -4.64 21.48
CA TRP A 453 -2.54 -3.65 20.42
C TRP A 453 -3.19 -4.27 19.19
N LYS A 454 -2.70 -5.43 18.74
CA LYS A 454 -3.28 -6.21 17.63
C LYS A 454 -4.74 -6.58 17.89
N GLU A 455 -5.03 -7.07 19.10
CA GLU A 455 -6.39 -7.44 19.46
C GLU A 455 -7.34 -6.25 19.45
N THR A 456 -6.88 -5.10 19.95
CA THR A 456 -7.65 -3.86 19.88
C THR A 456 -7.92 -3.43 18.43
N ALA A 457 -6.94 -3.60 17.54
CA ALA A 457 -7.10 -3.32 16.10
C ALA A 457 -8.06 -4.30 15.42
N ARG A 458 -8.00 -5.61 15.75
CA ARG A 458 -8.97 -6.61 15.25
C ARG A 458 -10.40 -6.24 15.63
N ASN A 459 -10.61 -5.83 16.88
CA ASN A 459 -11.92 -5.36 17.36
C ASN A 459 -12.41 -4.14 16.59
N CYS A 460 -11.52 -3.22 16.25
CA CYS A 460 -11.87 -2.07 15.40
C CYS A 460 -12.29 -2.51 13.99
N PHE A 461 -11.57 -3.45 13.36
CA PHE A 461 -11.93 -3.98 12.04
C PHE A 461 -13.26 -4.75 12.05
N ASP A 462 -13.61 -5.41 13.15
CA ASP A 462 -14.90 -6.13 13.28
C ASP A 462 -16.11 -5.20 13.38
N GLU A 463 -15.93 -4.00 13.91
CA GLU A 463 -16.97 -2.99 14.05
C GLU A 463 -17.05 -2.02 12.85
N MET A 464 -15.98 -1.93 12.08
CA MET A 464 -15.84 -1.00 10.96
C MET A 464 -16.54 -1.53 9.69
N ASN A 465 -17.19 -0.64 8.95
CA ASN A 465 -17.67 -0.96 7.61
C ASN A 465 -16.50 -0.98 6.62
N ILE A 466 -16.21 -2.14 6.04
CA ILE A 466 -15.12 -2.29 5.05
C ILE A 466 -15.73 -2.64 3.69
N LEU A 467 -15.47 -1.80 2.71
CA LEU A 467 -16.00 -1.94 1.36
C LEU A 467 -14.87 -2.21 0.34
N PRO A 468 -14.98 -3.30 -0.45
CA PRO A 468 -15.94 -4.39 -0.29
C PRO A 468 -15.56 -5.34 0.86
N SER A 469 -16.55 -5.93 1.51
CA SER A 469 -16.36 -6.72 2.74
C SER A 469 -15.36 -7.88 2.63
N LYS A 470 -15.13 -8.42 1.44
CA LYS A 470 -14.15 -9.49 1.21
C LYS A 470 -12.70 -9.11 1.54
N ILE A 471 -12.37 -7.80 1.58
CA ILE A 471 -11.01 -7.34 1.90
C ILE A 471 -10.71 -7.40 3.42
N THR A 472 -11.73 -7.58 4.26
CA THR A 472 -11.58 -7.66 5.72
C THR A 472 -10.63 -8.79 6.14
N THR A 473 -10.65 -9.92 5.44
CA THR A 473 -9.74 -11.05 5.71
C THR A 473 -8.28 -10.64 5.50
N GLU A 474 -7.99 -9.90 4.41
CA GLU A 474 -6.64 -9.43 4.12
C GLU A 474 -6.12 -8.49 5.23
N PHE A 475 -6.95 -7.59 5.77
CA PHE A 475 -6.57 -6.76 6.92
C PHE A 475 -6.22 -7.59 8.16
N LYS A 476 -7.00 -8.62 8.47
CA LYS A 476 -6.75 -9.49 9.63
C LYS A 476 -5.45 -10.27 9.47
N GLU A 477 -5.21 -10.82 8.29
CA GLU A 477 -3.94 -11.50 7.96
C GLU A 477 -2.75 -10.56 8.12
N VAL A 478 -2.88 -9.29 7.68
CA VAL A 478 -1.81 -8.29 7.86
C VAL A 478 -1.52 -8.05 9.34
N ILE A 479 -2.54 -7.85 10.17
CA ILE A 479 -2.35 -7.66 11.62
C ILE A 479 -1.66 -8.87 12.25
N ASP A 480 -1.99 -10.07 11.83
CA ASP A 480 -1.43 -11.31 12.43
C ASP A 480 0.09 -11.43 12.17
N TRP A 481 0.55 -11.10 10.97
CA TRP A 481 1.98 -11.21 10.65
C TRP A 481 2.82 -9.95 10.98
N LEU A 482 2.21 -8.82 11.31
CA LEU A 482 2.97 -7.62 11.67
C LEU A 482 3.86 -7.83 12.90
N HIS A 483 5.08 -7.30 12.81
CA HIS A 483 6.09 -7.27 13.87
C HIS A 483 6.56 -5.82 14.06
N GLU A 484 7.62 -5.63 14.84
CA GLU A 484 8.24 -4.33 15.08
C GLU A 484 8.66 -3.69 13.76
N ARG A 485 8.24 -2.43 13.57
CA ARG A 485 8.56 -1.66 12.35
C ARG A 485 9.38 -0.42 12.67
N ALA A 486 10.50 -0.25 11.98
CA ALA A 486 11.35 0.93 12.12
C ALA A 486 10.56 2.21 11.78
N CYS A 487 10.40 3.09 12.77
CA CYS A 487 9.58 4.32 12.66
C CYS A 487 10.41 5.60 12.51
N ALA A 488 11.73 5.49 12.35
CA ALA A 488 12.60 6.62 12.18
C ALA A 488 13.70 6.36 11.13
N ARG A 489 14.23 7.45 10.56
CA ARG A 489 15.28 7.46 9.54
C ARG A 489 16.34 8.49 9.92
N GLN A 490 17.59 8.29 9.50
CA GLN A 490 18.68 9.24 9.73
C GLN A 490 18.73 10.35 8.67
N GLN A 491 18.14 10.11 7.49
CA GLN A 491 18.08 11.09 6.40
C GLN A 491 16.66 11.15 5.84
N GLY A 492 16.27 12.30 5.33
CA GLY A 492 14.95 12.53 4.74
C GLY A 492 14.42 13.93 5.03
N LEU A 493 13.28 14.26 4.43
CA LEU A 493 12.44 15.38 4.85
C LEU A 493 11.47 14.86 5.93
N GLY A 494 11.09 15.69 6.89
CA GLY A 494 10.06 15.33 7.88
C GLY A 494 10.34 15.89 9.28
N THR A 495 9.64 15.32 10.26
CA THR A 495 9.69 15.75 11.67
C THR A 495 10.79 15.00 12.42
N LYS A 496 11.64 15.71 13.15
CA LYS A 496 12.64 15.10 14.03
C LYS A 496 11.98 14.49 15.28
N LEU A 497 12.51 13.35 15.76
CA LEU A 497 12.06 12.79 17.02
C LEU A 497 12.30 13.79 18.18
N PRO A 498 11.31 14.01 19.08
CA PRO A 498 11.44 14.98 20.17
C PRO A 498 12.61 14.69 21.13
N TRP A 499 12.92 13.42 21.35
CA TRP A 499 13.92 12.95 22.31
C TRP A 499 15.24 12.51 21.65
N ASP A 500 15.31 12.48 20.30
CA ASP A 500 16.49 12.02 19.56
C ASP A 500 16.55 12.75 18.21
N LYS A 501 17.15 13.94 18.22
CA LYS A 501 17.11 14.88 17.09
C LYS A 501 17.92 14.45 15.86
N ASP A 502 18.71 13.37 15.96
CA ASP A 502 19.44 12.76 14.85
C ASP A 502 18.52 11.87 13.98
N TRP A 503 17.34 11.57 14.48
CA TRP A 503 16.33 10.74 13.80
C TRP A 503 15.13 11.57 13.35
N ILE A 504 14.65 11.24 12.15
CA ILE A 504 13.46 11.82 11.51
C ILE A 504 12.37 10.74 11.48
N VAL A 505 11.13 11.10 11.82
CA VAL A 505 9.98 10.20 11.75
C VAL A 505 9.79 9.70 10.34
N GLU A 506 9.60 8.41 10.18
CA GLU A 506 9.43 7.72 8.91
C GLU A 506 8.08 8.07 8.26
N SER A 507 8.03 8.08 6.94
CA SER A 507 6.89 8.56 6.15
C SER A 507 5.58 7.82 6.39
N LEU A 508 5.59 6.50 6.62
CA LEU A 508 4.37 5.77 6.97
C LEU A 508 3.96 6.01 8.43
N SER A 509 4.90 6.42 9.28
CA SER A 509 4.63 6.69 10.71
C SER A 509 4.04 8.07 10.94
N ASP A 510 4.39 9.08 10.13
CA ASP A 510 3.84 10.43 10.22
C ASP A 510 2.54 10.62 9.44
N SER A 511 2.07 9.61 8.75
CA SER A 511 0.91 9.69 7.86
C SER A 511 -0.31 8.90 8.32
N VAL A 512 -0.37 8.46 9.57
CA VAL A 512 -1.40 7.52 10.03
C VAL A 512 -2.61 8.17 10.70
N ILE A 513 -2.47 9.34 11.35
CA ILE A 513 -3.57 10.03 12.05
C ILE A 513 -3.75 11.49 11.61
N TYR A 514 -3.16 11.88 10.48
CA TYR A 514 -3.23 13.27 9.97
C TYR A 514 -4.64 13.79 9.73
N MET A 515 -5.64 12.90 9.68
CA MET A 515 -7.03 13.25 9.55
C MET A 515 -7.49 14.14 10.71
N ALA A 516 -6.95 13.92 11.91
CA ALA A 516 -7.20 14.79 13.05
C ALA A 516 -6.64 16.20 12.82
N TYR A 517 -5.49 16.33 12.16
CA TYR A 517 -4.90 17.63 11.85
C TYR A 517 -5.74 18.46 10.87
N TYR A 518 -6.47 17.84 9.95
CA TYR A 518 -7.39 18.57 9.06
C TYR A 518 -8.44 19.39 9.81
N THR A 519 -8.82 18.99 11.02
CA THR A 519 -9.81 19.72 11.82
C THR A 519 -9.26 21.02 12.40
N MET A 520 -7.94 21.22 12.37
CA MET A 520 -7.29 22.42 12.91
C MET A 520 -6.43 23.16 11.88
N SER A 521 -6.05 22.51 10.75
CA SER A 521 -5.11 23.09 9.79
C SER A 521 -5.56 24.44 9.21
N ARG A 522 -6.87 24.67 9.04
CA ARG A 522 -7.38 25.97 8.57
C ARG A 522 -7.03 27.12 9.52
N PHE A 523 -7.04 26.86 10.84
CA PHE A 523 -6.67 27.88 11.84
C PHE A 523 -5.17 28.16 11.89
N VAL A 524 -4.38 27.19 11.45
CA VAL A 524 -2.93 27.37 11.27
C VAL A 524 -2.66 28.12 9.96
N ASN A 525 -3.39 27.83 8.90
CA ASN A 525 -3.23 28.43 7.59
C ASN A 525 -3.69 29.90 7.55
N ASP A 526 -4.71 30.29 8.35
CA ASP A 526 -5.18 31.67 8.50
C ASP A 526 -4.47 32.45 9.63
N GLU A 527 -3.40 31.85 10.21
CA GLU A 527 -2.57 32.42 11.29
C GLU A 527 -3.31 32.68 12.61
N THR A 528 -4.55 32.18 12.77
CA THR A 528 -5.25 32.20 14.07
C THR A 528 -4.45 31.44 15.12
N ILE A 529 -3.81 30.34 14.71
CA ILE A 529 -2.88 29.54 15.52
C ILE A 529 -1.51 29.51 14.87
N LYS A 530 -0.48 29.86 15.62
CA LYS A 530 0.90 29.77 15.16
C LYS A 530 1.51 28.45 15.65
N PRO A 531 2.55 27.93 14.99
CA PRO A 531 3.20 26.67 15.37
C PRO A 531 3.65 26.61 16.85
N GLU A 532 4.10 27.72 17.40
CA GLU A 532 4.51 27.83 18.81
C GLU A 532 3.36 27.70 19.81
N ASN A 533 2.12 27.87 19.37
CA ASN A 533 0.92 27.67 20.20
C ASN A 533 0.53 26.19 20.32
N LEU A 534 1.02 25.33 19.42
CA LEU A 534 0.69 23.91 19.34
C LEU A 534 1.52 23.10 20.33
N THR A 535 1.18 23.20 21.61
CA THR A 535 1.84 22.48 22.71
C THR A 535 1.23 21.08 22.90
N LYS A 536 1.91 20.24 23.70
CA LYS A 536 1.37 18.90 24.03
C LYS A 536 0.01 19.02 24.73
N GLU A 537 -0.10 19.93 25.71
CA GLU A 537 -1.31 20.16 26.50
C GLU A 537 -2.47 20.67 25.63
N PHE A 538 -2.17 21.48 24.60
CA PHE A 538 -3.15 21.89 23.59
C PHE A 538 -3.72 20.66 22.87
N PHE A 539 -2.87 19.81 22.32
CA PHE A 539 -3.33 18.61 21.60
C PHE A 539 -4.03 17.63 22.53
N ASP A 540 -3.51 17.38 23.73
CA ASP A 540 -4.12 16.48 24.72
C ASP A 540 -5.54 16.94 25.07
N TYR A 541 -5.76 18.25 25.28
CA TYR A 541 -7.06 18.81 25.57
C TYR A 541 -8.03 18.77 24.38
N ILE A 542 -7.56 19.10 23.17
CA ILE A 542 -8.40 19.13 21.96
C ILE A 542 -8.77 17.71 21.49
N LEU A 543 -7.78 16.82 21.39
CA LEU A 543 -7.89 15.55 20.68
C LEU A 543 -8.23 14.38 21.62
N LEU A 544 -7.80 14.43 22.87
CA LEU A 544 -7.96 13.32 23.81
C LEU A 544 -8.89 13.65 24.98
N ASP A 545 -9.38 14.89 25.06
CA ASP A 545 -10.15 15.38 26.21
C ASP A 545 -9.42 15.21 27.56
N LYS A 546 -8.08 15.29 27.52
CA LYS A 546 -7.19 15.17 28.70
C LYS A 546 -6.74 16.54 29.20
N GLY A 547 -6.67 16.69 30.52
CA GLY A 547 -6.34 17.97 31.14
C GLY A 547 -7.53 18.92 31.22
N ASP A 548 -7.25 20.20 31.50
CA ASP A 548 -8.26 21.24 31.57
C ASP A 548 -7.99 22.40 30.60
N ALA A 549 -9.02 23.19 30.32
CA ALA A 549 -8.94 24.33 29.40
C ALA A 549 -7.89 25.36 29.87
N SER A 550 -7.76 25.58 31.17
CA SER A 550 -6.83 26.60 31.72
C SER A 550 -5.39 26.23 31.48
N LEU A 551 -5.04 24.94 31.55
CA LEU A 551 -3.72 24.45 31.22
C LEU A 551 -3.42 24.61 29.73
N ALA A 552 -4.36 24.22 28.86
CA ALA A 552 -4.22 24.41 27.41
C ALA A 552 -4.07 25.89 27.04
N VAL A 553 -4.85 26.80 27.65
CA VAL A 553 -4.73 28.27 27.47
C VAL A 553 -3.36 28.77 27.90
N SER A 554 -2.92 28.40 29.10
CA SER A 554 -1.66 28.92 29.68
C SER A 554 -0.41 28.48 28.91
N THR A 555 -0.39 27.21 28.44
CA THR A 555 0.74 26.64 27.70
C THR A 555 0.77 27.09 26.26
N SER A 556 -0.39 27.10 25.57
CA SER A 556 -0.49 27.53 24.18
C SER A 556 -0.46 29.04 23.99
N LYS A 557 -0.77 29.82 25.03
CA LYS A 557 -0.94 31.29 24.97
C LYS A 557 -2.05 31.74 24.02
N LEU A 558 -3.01 30.88 23.72
CA LEU A 558 -4.22 31.17 22.96
C LEU A 558 -5.34 31.60 23.92
N SER A 559 -6.32 32.33 23.39
CA SER A 559 -7.55 32.63 24.17
C SER A 559 -8.41 31.38 24.33
N GLU A 560 -9.23 31.37 25.39
CA GLU A 560 -10.19 30.27 25.63
C GLU A 560 -11.17 30.10 24.46
N ASP A 561 -11.57 31.22 23.80
CA ASP A 561 -12.46 31.19 22.65
C ASP A 561 -11.83 30.43 21.45
N VAL A 562 -10.55 30.68 21.16
CA VAL A 562 -9.85 29.96 20.07
C VAL A 562 -9.74 28.48 20.39
N ILE A 563 -9.36 28.12 21.60
CA ILE A 563 -9.26 26.71 22.02
C ILE A 563 -10.62 26.02 21.93
N SER A 564 -11.68 26.69 22.43
CA SER A 564 -13.05 26.18 22.35
C SER A 564 -13.51 25.98 20.89
N MET A 565 -13.17 26.92 20.01
CA MET A 565 -13.51 26.85 18.58
C MET A 565 -12.84 25.64 17.91
N VAL A 566 -11.54 25.42 18.15
CA VAL A 566 -10.81 24.28 17.59
C VAL A 566 -11.31 22.95 18.16
N LYS A 567 -11.59 22.89 19.46
CA LYS A 567 -12.16 21.70 20.09
C LYS A 567 -13.52 21.35 19.52
N LYS A 568 -14.40 22.36 19.33
CA LYS A 568 -15.70 22.19 18.68
C LYS A 568 -15.57 21.69 17.25
N GLU A 569 -14.59 22.20 16.50
CA GLU A 569 -14.29 21.73 15.14
C GLU A 569 -13.92 20.25 15.11
N PHE A 570 -12.99 19.84 15.97
CA PHE A 570 -12.60 18.44 16.10
C PHE A 570 -13.77 17.57 16.55
N GLN A 571 -14.47 17.93 17.60
CA GLN A 571 -15.61 17.16 18.12
C GLN A 571 -16.76 17.03 17.14
N TYR A 572 -16.95 18.01 16.26
CA TYR A 572 -17.98 17.95 15.22
C TYR A 572 -17.61 17.02 14.09
N PHE A 573 -16.39 17.10 13.55
CA PHE A 573 -16.00 16.32 12.36
C PHE A 573 -15.46 14.93 12.68
N TYR A 574 -14.77 14.74 13.81
CA TYR A 574 -14.19 13.45 14.17
C TYR A 574 -15.23 12.55 14.84
N PRO A 575 -15.18 11.22 14.62
CA PRO A 575 -14.23 10.40 13.87
C PRO A 575 -14.34 10.54 12.35
N VAL A 576 -13.35 9.97 11.64
CA VAL A 576 -13.40 9.80 10.19
C VAL A 576 -14.53 8.85 9.82
N ASP A 577 -15.47 9.31 8.98
CA ASP A 577 -16.62 8.50 8.57
C ASP A 577 -16.30 7.58 7.39
N SER A 578 -15.37 7.97 6.50
CA SER A 578 -14.95 7.12 5.39
C SER A 578 -13.53 7.44 4.94
N ARG A 579 -12.70 6.40 4.83
CA ARG A 579 -11.32 6.45 4.35
C ARG A 579 -11.20 5.71 3.03
N HIS A 580 -10.89 6.41 1.93
CA HIS A 580 -10.69 5.82 0.60
C HIS A 580 -9.22 5.61 0.28
N SER A 581 -8.87 4.46 -0.29
CA SER A 581 -7.49 4.16 -0.66
C SER A 581 -7.39 3.01 -1.67
N GLY A 582 -6.23 2.87 -2.30
CA GLY A 582 -5.90 1.72 -3.14
C GLY A 582 -5.60 0.45 -2.33
N ARG A 583 -5.80 -0.72 -2.94
CA ARG A 583 -5.55 -2.04 -2.33
C ARG A 583 -4.09 -2.24 -1.93
N ASP A 584 -3.17 -1.65 -2.67
CA ASP A 584 -1.72 -1.69 -2.39
C ASP A 584 -1.35 -1.10 -1.01
N LEU A 585 -2.22 -0.27 -0.43
CA LEU A 585 -2.02 0.33 0.89
C LEU A 585 -2.64 -0.49 2.04
N VAL A 586 -3.30 -1.61 1.78
CA VAL A 586 -3.87 -2.49 2.82
C VAL A 586 -2.76 -3.09 3.69
N GLN A 587 -1.68 -3.54 3.08
CA GLN A 587 -0.57 -4.22 3.77
C GLN A 587 0.31 -3.30 4.61
N ASN A 588 0.11 -1.99 4.54
CA ASN A 588 0.91 -1.00 5.25
C ASN A 588 0.05 0.16 5.78
N HIS A 589 -0.09 1.25 5.02
CA HIS A 589 -0.69 2.49 5.46
C HIS A 589 -2.07 2.33 6.11
N LEU A 590 -2.99 1.56 5.51
CA LEU A 590 -4.35 1.40 6.04
C LEU A 590 -4.38 0.58 7.34
N SER A 591 -3.57 -0.47 7.44
CA SER A 591 -3.43 -1.25 8.66
C SER A 591 -2.79 -0.41 9.78
N PHE A 592 -1.76 0.39 9.46
CA PHE A 592 -1.12 1.30 10.41
C PHE A 592 -2.05 2.45 10.82
N PHE A 593 -2.88 2.94 9.91
CA PHE A 593 -3.93 3.91 10.21
C PHE A 593 -4.85 3.40 11.33
N VAL A 594 -5.35 2.17 11.25
CA VAL A 594 -6.20 1.59 12.30
C VAL A 594 -5.42 1.36 13.59
N LEU A 595 -4.23 0.73 13.52
CA LEU A 595 -3.38 0.49 14.70
C LEU A 595 -3.12 1.78 15.48
N ASN A 596 -2.72 2.86 14.80
CA ASN A 596 -2.42 4.13 15.47
C ASN A 596 -3.67 4.83 16.02
N HIS A 597 -4.81 4.73 15.33
CA HIS A 597 -6.07 5.28 15.86
C HIS A 597 -6.48 4.60 17.17
N VAL A 598 -6.43 3.28 17.22
CA VAL A 598 -6.83 2.55 18.44
C VAL A 598 -5.82 2.71 19.59
N ALA A 599 -4.56 3.05 19.30
CA ALA A 599 -3.56 3.34 20.33
C ALA A 599 -3.68 4.74 20.94
N ILE A 600 -4.14 5.71 20.16
CA ILE A 600 -4.14 7.13 20.55
C ILE A 600 -5.52 7.58 21.01
N PHE A 601 -6.58 7.15 20.29
CA PHE A 601 -7.94 7.65 20.49
C PHE A 601 -8.83 6.64 21.22
N GLU A 602 -9.78 7.16 21.98
CA GLU A 602 -10.86 6.36 22.58
C GLU A 602 -11.76 5.75 21.47
N LYS A 603 -12.40 4.63 21.78
CA LYS A 603 -13.27 3.86 20.87
C LYS A 603 -14.28 4.71 20.08
N LYS A 604 -14.90 5.72 20.73
CA LYS A 604 -15.87 6.62 20.05
C LYS A 604 -15.27 7.44 18.90
N LEU A 605 -13.93 7.55 18.84
CA LEU A 605 -13.18 8.31 17.84
C LEU A 605 -12.48 7.40 16.81
N TRP A 606 -12.71 6.09 16.84
CA TRP A 606 -12.17 5.15 15.87
C TRP A 606 -12.79 5.35 14.49
N PRO A 607 -12.05 5.12 13.40
CA PRO A 607 -12.55 5.22 12.04
C PRO A 607 -13.78 4.33 11.81
N GLN A 608 -14.74 4.80 11.00
CA GLN A 608 -16.02 4.11 10.84
C GLN A 608 -16.08 3.26 9.55
N GLU A 609 -15.40 3.68 8.50
CA GLU A 609 -15.43 3.00 7.21
C GLU A 609 -14.09 3.10 6.48
N ILE A 610 -13.71 2.00 5.81
CA ILE A 610 -12.63 1.98 4.82
C ILE A 610 -13.20 1.51 3.47
N VAL A 611 -12.90 2.27 2.42
CA VAL A 611 -13.25 1.92 1.03
C VAL A 611 -11.97 1.62 0.25
N VAL A 612 -11.85 0.40 -0.27
CA VAL A 612 -10.65 -0.07 -0.97
C VAL A 612 -10.94 -0.32 -2.44
N ASN A 613 -10.21 0.36 -3.32
CA ASN A 613 -10.30 0.16 -4.77
C ASN A 613 -9.10 -0.58 -5.35
N GLY A 614 -9.33 -1.30 -6.45
CA GLY A 614 -8.29 -1.94 -7.25
C GLY A 614 -7.43 -0.93 -8.03
N SER A 615 -6.39 -1.41 -8.67
CA SER A 615 -5.47 -0.64 -9.50
C SER A 615 -6.11 -0.21 -10.83
N VAL A 616 -5.41 0.64 -11.59
CA VAL A 616 -5.77 0.97 -12.98
C VAL A 616 -4.69 0.44 -13.91
N MET A 617 -5.11 -0.32 -14.90
CA MET A 617 -4.30 -0.79 -16.03
C MET A 617 -4.57 0.08 -17.25
N MET A 618 -3.72 0.03 -18.23
CA MET A 618 -3.91 0.64 -19.52
C MET A 618 -3.70 -0.41 -20.61
N ASP A 619 -4.73 -0.65 -21.42
CA ASP A 619 -4.74 -1.66 -22.48
C ASP A 619 -4.25 -3.05 -21.97
N GLY A 620 -4.79 -3.47 -20.83
CA GLY A 620 -4.47 -4.75 -20.19
C GLY A 620 -3.11 -4.84 -19.49
N ALA A 621 -2.33 -3.77 -19.47
CA ALA A 621 -1.01 -3.72 -18.82
C ALA A 621 -0.98 -2.76 -17.61
N LYS A 622 -0.23 -3.12 -16.57
CA LYS A 622 0.00 -2.21 -15.43
C LYS A 622 0.72 -0.94 -15.93
N MET A 623 0.20 0.22 -15.56
CA MET A 623 0.87 1.49 -15.86
C MET A 623 2.25 1.55 -15.20
N SER A 624 3.29 1.78 -15.99
CA SER A 624 4.65 1.90 -15.51
C SER A 624 5.47 2.90 -16.36
N LYS A 625 6.35 3.64 -15.68
CA LYS A 625 7.25 4.60 -16.34
C LYS A 625 8.18 3.92 -17.37
N SER A 626 8.64 2.72 -17.06
CA SER A 626 9.53 1.94 -17.93
C SER A 626 8.85 1.40 -19.19
N MET A 627 7.53 1.21 -19.15
CA MET A 627 6.75 0.78 -20.32
C MET A 627 6.26 1.95 -21.19
N GLY A 628 6.40 3.19 -20.71
CA GLY A 628 5.95 4.37 -21.43
C GLY A 628 4.42 4.49 -21.61
N ASN A 629 3.64 3.70 -20.85
CA ASN A 629 2.19 3.64 -20.92
C ASN A 629 1.49 4.48 -19.83
N ILE A 630 2.16 5.50 -19.30
CA ILE A 630 1.60 6.45 -18.35
C ILE A 630 1.07 7.67 -19.10
N ILE A 631 -0.20 7.99 -18.86
CA ILE A 631 -0.79 9.27 -19.29
C ILE A 631 -0.91 10.18 -18.07
N PRO A 632 -0.22 11.35 -18.05
CA PRO A 632 -0.44 12.35 -17.03
C PRO A 632 -1.89 12.80 -17.01
N LEU A 633 -2.46 12.94 -15.80
CA LEU A 633 -3.88 13.22 -15.63
C LEU A 633 -4.31 14.51 -16.33
N ARG A 634 -3.53 15.59 -16.19
CA ARG A 634 -3.81 16.87 -16.84
C ARG A 634 -3.76 16.82 -18.37
N THR A 635 -2.89 15.96 -18.91
CA THR A 635 -2.88 15.70 -20.36
C THR A 635 -4.19 15.06 -20.81
N ALA A 636 -4.66 14.03 -20.07
CA ALA A 636 -5.93 13.39 -20.38
C ALA A 636 -7.13 14.37 -20.27
N ILE A 637 -7.14 15.22 -19.23
CA ILE A 637 -8.19 16.22 -19.03
C ILE A 637 -8.21 17.22 -20.21
N ARG A 638 -7.06 17.73 -20.59
CA ARG A 638 -6.95 18.68 -21.71
C ARG A 638 -7.48 18.10 -23.02
N ASP A 639 -7.14 16.83 -23.29
CA ASP A 639 -7.42 16.18 -24.59
C ASP A 639 -8.85 15.64 -24.65
N TYR A 640 -9.48 15.27 -23.53
CA TYR A 640 -10.76 14.56 -23.49
C TYR A 640 -11.82 15.17 -22.57
N GLY A 641 -11.44 16.09 -21.70
CA GLY A 641 -12.31 16.66 -20.66
C GLY A 641 -12.32 15.87 -19.36
N ALA A 642 -12.51 16.56 -18.24
CA ALA A 642 -12.51 15.98 -16.89
C ALA A 642 -13.66 14.99 -16.67
N ASP A 643 -14.88 15.35 -17.04
CA ASP A 643 -16.06 14.50 -16.80
C ASP A 643 -16.02 13.21 -17.63
N PRO A 644 -15.67 13.21 -18.93
CA PRO A 644 -15.44 11.95 -19.65
C PRO A 644 -14.39 11.04 -19.01
N ILE A 645 -13.28 11.61 -18.51
CA ILE A 645 -12.23 10.85 -17.80
C ILE A 645 -12.78 10.29 -16.48
N ARG A 646 -13.50 11.07 -15.67
CA ARG A 646 -14.17 10.60 -14.44
C ARG A 646 -15.07 9.40 -14.71
N LEU A 647 -15.93 9.51 -15.71
CA LEU A 647 -16.87 8.45 -16.08
C LEU A 647 -16.18 7.21 -16.64
N ALA A 648 -15.12 7.37 -17.43
CA ALA A 648 -14.33 6.25 -17.94
C ALA A 648 -13.65 5.48 -16.80
N ILE A 649 -13.09 6.19 -15.84
CA ILE A 649 -12.49 5.59 -14.62
C ILE A 649 -13.55 4.79 -13.84
N ILE A 650 -14.76 5.34 -13.65
CA ILE A 650 -15.82 4.69 -12.87
C ILE A 650 -16.40 3.50 -13.61
N SER A 651 -16.66 3.63 -14.92
CA SER A 651 -17.32 2.59 -15.72
C SER A 651 -16.43 1.38 -16.02
N SER A 652 -15.10 1.52 -15.92
CA SER A 652 -14.14 0.49 -16.31
C SER A 652 -14.15 -0.73 -15.40
N ALA A 653 -14.46 -0.58 -14.09
CA ALA A 653 -14.45 -1.71 -13.15
C ALA A 653 -15.26 -1.45 -11.88
N GLU A 654 -15.72 -2.53 -11.25
CA GLU A 654 -16.24 -2.48 -9.88
C GLU A 654 -15.11 -2.22 -8.87
N LEU A 655 -15.51 -1.88 -7.64
CA LEU A 655 -14.64 -1.29 -6.61
C LEU A 655 -13.27 -1.97 -6.45
N LEU A 656 -13.21 -3.28 -6.27
CA LEU A 656 -11.95 -4.00 -6.03
C LEU A 656 -11.31 -4.60 -7.30
N GLN A 657 -12.01 -4.55 -8.41
CA GLN A 657 -11.45 -5.03 -9.68
C GLN A 657 -10.44 -4.03 -10.21
N ASP A 658 -9.39 -4.53 -10.85
CA ASP A 658 -8.49 -3.65 -11.58
C ASP A 658 -9.23 -3.07 -12.81
N ALA A 659 -9.18 -1.76 -12.92
CA ALA A 659 -9.83 -1.03 -14.00
C ALA A 659 -8.92 -1.02 -15.23
N ASP A 660 -9.42 -1.46 -16.37
CA ASP A 660 -8.73 -1.32 -17.64
C ASP A 660 -9.22 -0.06 -18.36
N PHE A 661 -8.38 0.95 -18.38
CA PHE A 661 -8.69 2.23 -19.01
C PHE A 661 -8.27 2.19 -20.47
N ASN A 662 -9.19 2.52 -21.37
CA ASN A 662 -8.92 2.67 -22.80
C ASN A 662 -9.59 3.91 -23.40
N MET A 663 -9.01 4.45 -24.46
CA MET A 663 -9.45 5.71 -25.06
C MET A 663 -10.75 5.59 -25.87
N GLU A 664 -11.08 4.40 -26.37
CA GLU A 664 -12.35 4.17 -27.09
C GLU A 664 -13.55 4.36 -26.17
N SER A 665 -13.44 3.90 -24.92
CA SER A 665 -14.46 4.10 -23.89
C SER A 665 -14.72 5.58 -23.61
N VAL A 666 -13.68 6.40 -23.59
CA VAL A 666 -13.80 7.85 -23.36
C VAL A 666 -14.61 8.50 -24.47
N SER A 667 -14.33 8.18 -25.73
CA SER A 667 -15.05 8.74 -26.89
C SER A 667 -16.54 8.33 -26.91
N GLY A 668 -16.84 7.08 -26.52
CA GLY A 668 -18.22 6.63 -26.36
C GLY A 668 -18.98 7.39 -25.26
N ILE A 669 -18.32 7.68 -24.14
CA ILE A 669 -18.86 8.47 -23.04
C ILE A 669 -19.10 9.91 -23.48
N GLN A 670 -18.13 10.54 -24.18
CA GLN A 670 -18.29 11.88 -24.72
C GLN A 670 -19.56 11.99 -25.58
N SER A 671 -19.73 11.09 -26.55
CA SER A 671 -20.91 11.05 -27.43
C SER A 671 -22.21 10.92 -26.66
N LYS A 672 -22.20 10.11 -25.56
CA LYS A 672 -23.38 9.94 -24.70
C LYS A 672 -23.73 11.20 -23.94
N LEU A 673 -22.72 11.89 -23.39
CA LEU A 673 -22.91 13.14 -22.65
C LEU A 673 -23.37 14.28 -23.60
N GLU A 674 -22.85 14.32 -24.83
CA GLU A 674 -23.29 15.25 -25.88
C GLU A 674 -24.77 15.09 -26.22
N SER A 675 -25.20 13.82 -26.41
CA SER A 675 -26.61 13.52 -26.67
C SER A 675 -27.52 13.95 -25.52
N LEU A 676 -27.13 13.68 -24.27
CA LEU A 676 -27.91 14.07 -23.10
C LEU A 676 -27.96 15.60 -22.91
N LEU A 677 -26.88 16.31 -23.20
CA LEU A 677 -26.84 17.77 -23.17
C LEU A 677 -27.76 18.38 -24.24
N GLU A 678 -27.80 17.80 -25.44
CA GLU A 678 -28.68 18.21 -26.52
C GLU A 678 -30.15 17.99 -26.16
N GLU A 679 -30.48 16.83 -25.55
CA GLU A 679 -31.82 16.57 -25.01
C GLU A 679 -32.21 17.62 -23.97
N CYS A 680 -31.38 17.87 -22.97
CA CYS A 680 -31.66 18.88 -21.94
C CYS A 680 -31.83 20.29 -22.51
N SER A 681 -31.05 20.64 -23.55
CA SER A 681 -31.11 21.94 -24.19
C SER A 681 -32.41 22.19 -24.98
N ASN A 682 -33.04 21.12 -25.46
CA ASN A 682 -34.29 21.16 -26.22
C ASN A 682 -35.56 21.06 -25.37
N LEU A 683 -35.41 20.70 -24.07
CA LEU A 683 -36.53 20.57 -23.14
C LEU A 683 -36.85 21.92 -22.49
N LYS A 684 -38.15 22.16 -22.34
CA LYS A 684 -38.66 23.32 -21.59
C LYS A 684 -39.54 22.82 -20.46
N ALA A 685 -39.41 23.43 -19.32
CA ALA A 685 -40.32 23.20 -18.22
C ALA A 685 -41.77 23.55 -18.68
N SER A 686 -42.70 22.63 -18.51
CA SER A 686 -44.08 22.81 -18.80
C SER A 686 -44.92 22.08 -17.73
N GLU A 687 -46.18 22.54 -17.57
CA GLU A 687 -47.10 21.88 -16.64
C GLU A 687 -47.35 20.44 -17.11
N ILE A 688 -47.34 19.54 -16.12
CA ILE A 688 -47.70 18.15 -16.34
C ILE A 688 -49.24 18.06 -16.19
N GLY A 689 -49.93 17.80 -17.31
CA GLY A 689 -51.35 17.59 -17.30
C GLY A 689 -51.75 16.23 -16.73
N ASP A 690 -52.97 15.78 -17.06
CA ASP A 690 -53.46 14.46 -16.64
C ASP A 690 -52.59 13.32 -17.14
N LEU A 691 -51.99 12.59 -16.20
CA LEU A 691 -51.12 11.46 -16.49
C LEU A 691 -51.87 10.30 -17.13
N LYS A 692 -51.42 9.85 -18.30
CA LYS A 692 -51.89 8.63 -18.99
C LYS A 692 -51.12 7.40 -18.45
N ALA A 693 -51.51 6.20 -18.85
CA ALA A 693 -50.92 4.96 -18.36
C ALA A 693 -49.42 4.90 -18.64
N GLU A 694 -48.97 5.25 -19.84
CA GLU A 694 -47.55 5.31 -20.21
C GLU A 694 -46.79 6.36 -19.42
N ASP A 695 -47.41 7.50 -19.06
CA ASP A 695 -46.78 8.54 -18.23
C ASP A 695 -46.55 8.04 -16.81
N LYS A 696 -47.56 7.39 -16.22
CA LYS A 696 -47.46 6.76 -14.91
C LYS A 696 -46.42 5.65 -14.89
N TRP A 697 -46.34 4.88 -15.98
CA TRP A 697 -45.35 3.83 -16.14
C TRP A 697 -43.93 4.39 -16.12
N ILE A 698 -43.59 5.36 -17.00
CA ILE A 698 -42.22 5.89 -17.08
C ILE A 698 -41.83 6.63 -15.79
N LEU A 699 -42.77 7.33 -15.11
CA LEU A 699 -42.51 7.93 -13.82
C LEU A 699 -42.28 6.87 -12.73
N SER A 700 -42.98 5.74 -12.77
CA SER A 700 -42.76 4.60 -11.86
C SER A 700 -41.41 3.95 -12.13
N ARG A 701 -40.99 3.82 -13.38
CA ARG A 701 -39.64 3.36 -13.76
C ARG A 701 -38.56 4.30 -13.26
N THR A 702 -38.81 5.63 -13.33
CA THR A 702 -37.92 6.65 -12.76
C THR A 702 -37.74 6.45 -11.26
N GLN A 703 -38.80 6.12 -10.51
CA GLN A 703 -38.72 5.81 -9.09
C GLN A 703 -37.84 4.56 -8.84
N GLY A 704 -38.02 3.53 -9.68
CA GLY A 704 -37.15 2.33 -9.61
C GLY A 704 -35.66 2.67 -9.81
N MET A 705 -35.34 3.49 -10.80
CA MET A 705 -33.96 3.98 -11.03
C MET A 705 -33.43 4.77 -9.84
N ILE A 706 -34.22 5.67 -9.23
CA ILE A 706 -33.80 6.42 -8.02
C ILE A 706 -33.40 5.46 -6.90
N ALA A 707 -34.22 4.43 -6.63
CA ALA A 707 -33.95 3.47 -5.57
C ALA A 707 -32.67 2.66 -5.84
N GLN A 708 -32.51 2.14 -7.07
CA GLN A 708 -31.33 1.34 -7.47
C GLN A 708 -30.05 2.15 -7.42
N VAL A 709 -30.04 3.34 -8.01
CA VAL A 709 -28.86 4.22 -8.04
C VAL A 709 -28.47 4.66 -6.62
N THR A 710 -29.46 5.00 -5.77
CA THR A 710 -29.21 5.39 -4.38
C THR A 710 -28.53 4.25 -3.62
N GLU A 711 -29.06 3.03 -3.71
CA GLU A 711 -28.47 1.85 -3.06
C GLU A 711 -27.07 1.54 -3.61
N ALA A 712 -26.89 1.66 -4.92
CA ALA A 712 -25.60 1.42 -5.56
C ALA A 712 -24.53 2.41 -5.08
N VAL A 713 -24.85 3.70 -4.98
CA VAL A 713 -23.91 4.73 -4.51
C VAL A 713 -23.59 4.56 -3.01
N GLU A 714 -24.60 4.30 -2.17
CA GLU A 714 -24.39 4.03 -0.74
C GLU A 714 -23.46 2.84 -0.47
N LYS A 715 -23.50 1.82 -1.33
CA LYS A 715 -22.65 0.63 -1.27
C LYS A 715 -21.37 0.74 -2.11
N MET A 716 -21.05 1.92 -2.62
CA MET A 716 -19.90 2.17 -3.49
C MET A 716 -19.86 1.30 -4.76
N ARG A 717 -21.02 0.83 -5.25
CA ARG A 717 -21.18 0.16 -6.56
C ARG A 717 -21.42 1.20 -7.65
N LEU A 718 -20.45 2.11 -7.79
CA LEU A 718 -20.61 3.32 -8.61
C LEU A 718 -20.77 3.03 -10.09
N ARG A 719 -20.13 1.97 -10.61
CA ARG A 719 -20.29 1.51 -11.99
C ARG A 719 -21.75 1.12 -12.28
N GLU A 720 -22.36 0.36 -11.39
CA GLU A 720 -23.77 -0.05 -11.49
C GLU A 720 -24.69 1.16 -11.51
N GLY A 721 -24.53 2.09 -10.55
CA GLY A 721 -25.31 3.32 -10.51
C GLY A 721 -25.17 4.17 -11.77
N LEU A 722 -23.95 4.33 -12.29
CA LEU A 722 -23.69 5.05 -13.53
C LEU A 722 -24.33 4.36 -14.75
N GLN A 723 -24.26 3.02 -14.80
CA GLN A 723 -24.88 2.22 -15.85
C GLN A 723 -26.40 2.47 -15.90
N ASP A 724 -27.06 2.56 -14.76
CA ASP A 724 -28.50 2.80 -14.70
C ASP A 724 -28.85 4.21 -15.15
N ILE A 725 -28.09 5.24 -14.74
CA ILE A 725 -28.34 6.62 -15.14
C ILE A 725 -28.18 6.84 -16.64
N LEU A 726 -27.12 6.31 -17.24
CA LEU A 726 -26.73 6.66 -18.61
C LEU A 726 -27.22 5.67 -19.66
N PHE A 727 -27.39 4.38 -19.32
CA PHE A 727 -27.60 3.33 -20.34
C PHE A 727 -28.87 2.50 -20.10
N SER A 728 -29.06 1.91 -18.91
CA SER A 728 -30.18 0.99 -18.67
C SER A 728 -31.53 1.67 -18.86
N PHE A 729 -31.67 2.89 -18.36
CA PHE A 729 -32.90 3.66 -18.44
C PHE A 729 -33.27 4.13 -19.85
N GLU A 730 -32.33 4.16 -20.78
CA GLU A 730 -32.57 4.53 -22.19
C GLU A 730 -33.57 3.60 -22.88
N SER A 731 -33.59 2.34 -22.51
CA SER A 731 -34.55 1.37 -23.07
C SER A 731 -35.99 1.72 -22.68
N ASP A 732 -36.20 2.23 -21.49
CA ASP A 732 -37.48 2.66 -20.96
C ASP A 732 -37.92 3.99 -21.61
N LEU A 733 -37.02 4.94 -21.79
CA LEU A 733 -37.26 6.17 -22.52
C LEU A 733 -37.64 5.90 -24.00
N SER A 734 -36.91 4.99 -24.67
CA SER A 734 -37.22 4.59 -26.05
C SER A 734 -38.56 3.93 -26.17
N TRP A 735 -38.95 3.09 -25.20
CA TRP A 735 -40.29 2.50 -25.17
C TRP A 735 -41.35 3.57 -24.94
N TYR A 736 -41.14 4.46 -23.98
CA TYR A 736 -42.05 5.58 -23.70
C TYR A 736 -42.27 6.43 -24.96
N ALA A 737 -41.22 6.79 -25.66
CA ALA A 737 -41.31 7.58 -26.90
C ALA A 737 -42.20 6.87 -27.98
N LYS A 738 -42.00 5.56 -28.20
CA LYS A 738 -42.83 4.74 -29.09
C LYS A 738 -44.29 4.73 -28.66
N ARG A 739 -44.57 4.64 -27.37
CA ARG A 739 -45.95 4.64 -26.85
C ARG A 739 -46.62 5.98 -27.03
N VAL A 740 -45.91 7.08 -26.82
CA VAL A 740 -46.37 8.45 -27.01
C VAL A 740 -46.70 8.70 -28.49
N GLU A 741 -45.76 8.33 -29.40
CA GLU A 741 -45.94 8.44 -30.84
C GLU A 741 -47.13 7.61 -31.34
N ALA A 742 -47.24 6.35 -30.92
CA ALA A 742 -48.34 5.46 -31.31
C ALA A 742 -49.75 6.01 -30.89
N LYS A 743 -49.79 6.88 -29.89
CA LYS A 743 -51.02 7.54 -29.41
C LYS A 743 -51.21 8.96 -29.97
N GLY A 744 -50.32 9.40 -30.89
CA GLY A 744 -50.38 10.71 -31.52
C GLY A 744 -50.25 11.84 -30.50
N ARG A 745 -49.46 11.67 -29.42
CA ARG A 745 -49.24 12.66 -28.38
C ARG A 745 -47.95 13.43 -28.63
N ASP A 746 -47.98 14.72 -28.42
CA ASP A 746 -46.86 15.65 -28.57
C ASP A 746 -46.57 16.45 -27.27
N ASN A 747 -47.54 16.49 -26.32
CA ASN A 747 -47.40 17.26 -25.10
C ASN A 747 -46.87 16.42 -23.94
N VAL A 748 -45.61 16.05 -24.00
CA VAL A 748 -44.89 15.26 -22.96
C VAL A 748 -43.64 15.96 -22.43
N SER A 749 -43.40 17.20 -22.88
CA SER A 749 -42.18 17.95 -22.52
C SER A 749 -42.01 18.11 -21.00
N GLY A 750 -43.08 18.33 -20.22
CA GLY A 750 -43.02 18.45 -18.77
C GLY A 750 -42.59 17.13 -18.08
N ILE A 751 -43.07 16.01 -18.61
CA ILE A 751 -42.69 14.67 -18.09
C ILE A 751 -41.19 14.39 -18.37
N LEU A 752 -40.74 14.61 -19.62
CA LEU A 752 -39.35 14.43 -20.01
C LEU A 752 -38.43 15.40 -19.27
N HIS A 753 -38.86 16.65 -19.05
CA HIS A 753 -38.11 17.60 -18.26
C HIS A 753 -37.93 17.11 -16.81
N LYS A 754 -38.99 16.62 -16.15
CA LYS A 754 -38.91 16.04 -14.80
C LYS A 754 -37.97 14.85 -14.74
N ILE A 755 -38.05 13.93 -15.71
CA ILE A 755 -37.19 12.76 -15.78
C ILE A 755 -35.73 13.16 -15.96
N ASN A 756 -35.43 14.05 -16.94
CA ASN A 756 -34.04 14.47 -17.18
C ASN A 756 -33.50 15.32 -16.05
N SER A 757 -34.31 16.13 -15.37
CA SER A 757 -33.89 16.81 -14.14
C SER A 757 -33.47 15.80 -13.05
N THR A 758 -34.23 14.71 -12.87
CA THR A 758 -33.86 13.62 -11.96
C THR A 758 -32.57 12.94 -12.37
N ARG A 759 -32.42 12.61 -13.66
CA ARG A 759 -31.19 11.98 -14.19
C ARG A 759 -29.96 12.87 -14.00
N VAL A 760 -30.07 14.17 -14.33
CA VAL A 760 -28.97 15.14 -14.20
C VAL A 760 -28.61 15.35 -12.75
N ALA A 761 -29.57 15.43 -11.83
CA ALA A 761 -29.29 15.50 -10.41
C ALA A 761 -28.48 14.29 -9.91
N MET A 762 -28.87 13.07 -10.32
CA MET A 762 -28.15 11.85 -9.96
C MET A 762 -26.80 11.72 -10.68
N LEU A 763 -26.64 12.28 -11.89
CA LEU A 763 -25.38 12.31 -12.63
C LEU A 763 -24.38 13.32 -12.02
N SER A 764 -24.86 14.37 -11.35
CA SER A 764 -24.02 15.46 -10.83
C SER A 764 -22.83 15.01 -9.97
N PRO A 765 -22.90 14.03 -9.06
CA PRO A 765 -21.73 13.53 -8.36
C PRO A 765 -20.68 12.86 -9.27
N PHE A 766 -21.10 12.23 -10.35
CA PHE A 766 -20.25 11.47 -11.26
C PHE A 766 -19.56 12.37 -12.29
N ALA A 767 -20.31 13.28 -12.90
CA ALA A 767 -19.87 14.19 -13.96
C ALA A 767 -20.31 15.64 -13.65
N PRO A 768 -19.63 16.30 -12.69
CA PRO A 768 -20.14 17.52 -12.09
C PRO A 768 -20.19 18.71 -13.06
N HIS A 769 -19.21 18.88 -13.95
CA HIS A 769 -19.18 20.05 -14.84
C HIS A 769 -20.29 20.00 -15.88
N ILE A 770 -20.44 18.87 -16.56
CA ILE A 770 -21.47 18.74 -17.59
C ILE A 770 -22.88 18.68 -16.97
N ALA A 771 -23.02 18.12 -15.76
CA ALA A 771 -24.30 18.11 -15.08
C ALA A 771 -24.75 19.53 -14.67
N GLU A 772 -23.85 20.42 -14.25
CA GLU A 772 -24.16 21.83 -14.03
C GLU A 772 -24.60 22.53 -15.33
N GLU A 773 -23.94 22.24 -16.45
CA GLU A 773 -24.32 22.80 -17.76
C GLU A 773 -25.72 22.31 -18.21
N MET A 774 -25.98 21.00 -18.06
CA MET A 774 -27.30 20.42 -18.33
C MET A 774 -28.38 21.03 -17.44
N TRP A 775 -28.07 21.25 -16.16
CA TRP A 775 -28.99 21.82 -15.18
C TRP A 775 -29.37 23.26 -15.50
N GLU A 776 -28.37 24.06 -15.93
CA GLU A 776 -28.63 25.42 -16.42
C GLU A 776 -29.48 25.41 -17.70
N LYS A 777 -29.25 24.45 -18.65
CA LYS A 777 -30.09 24.29 -19.87
C LYS A 777 -31.53 23.88 -19.57
N LEU A 778 -31.75 23.11 -18.54
CA LEU A 778 -33.09 22.76 -18.05
C LEU A 778 -33.82 23.96 -17.39
N GLY A 779 -33.14 25.09 -17.22
CA GLY A 779 -33.71 26.34 -16.71
C GLY A 779 -33.57 26.56 -15.20
N TYR A 780 -32.77 25.77 -14.50
CA TYR A 780 -32.48 25.98 -13.09
C TYR A 780 -31.44 27.08 -12.88
N THR A 781 -31.58 27.87 -11.84
CA THR A 781 -30.68 28.96 -11.49
C THR A 781 -29.69 28.61 -10.38
N GLU A 782 -30.05 27.66 -9.56
CA GLU A 782 -29.16 27.11 -8.52
C GLU A 782 -28.28 26.01 -9.11
N LEU A 783 -27.17 25.72 -8.45
CA LEU A 783 -26.26 24.67 -8.89
C LEU A 783 -26.86 23.27 -8.75
N ALA A 784 -26.60 22.38 -9.68
CA ALA A 784 -26.97 20.97 -9.61
C ALA A 784 -26.37 20.30 -8.36
N SER A 785 -25.15 20.64 -8.01
CA SER A 785 -24.44 20.18 -6.81
C SER A 785 -25.08 20.59 -5.49
N LYS A 786 -25.97 21.61 -5.50
CA LYS A 786 -26.77 22.05 -4.35
C LYS A 786 -28.20 21.50 -4.35
N SER A 787 -28.62 20.85 -5.42
CA SER A 787 -29.92 20.22 -5.44
C SER A 787 -30.01 19.08 -4.43
N VAL A 788 -31.22 18.78 -3.99
CA VAL A 788 -31.47 17.62 -3.10
C VAL A 788 -31.38 16.34 -3.94
N TRP A 789 -30.71 15.33 -3.40
CA TRP A 789 -30.69 13.99 -4.03
C TRP A 789 -32.13 13.49 -4.20
N PRO A 790 -32.52 12.99 -5.38
CA PRO A 790 -33.86 12.48 -5.60
C PRO A 790 -34.23 11.34 -4.63
N GLU A 791 -35.38 11.42 -4.00
CA GLU A 791 -35.85 10.43 -3.04
C GLU A 791 -36.86 9.49 -3.69
N PHE A 792 -36.72 8.19 -3.39
CA PHE A 792 -37.71 7.19 -3.79
C PHE A 792 -39.01 7.38 -3.03
N SER A 793 -40.16 7.50 -3.76
CA SER A 793 -41.49 7.55 -3.23
C SER A 793 -42.31 6.36 -3.69
N LYS A 794 -42.68 5.48 -2.75
CA LYS A 794 -43.53 4.32 -3.02
C LYS A 794 -44.92 4.74 -3.53
N GLU A 795 -45.46 5.87 -3.08
CA GLU A 795 -46.74 6.43 -3.47
C GLU A 795 -46.75 6.89 -4.94
N SER A 796 -45.59 7.21 -5.48
CA SER A 796 -45.38 7.58 -6.89
C SER A 796 -45.27 6.41 -7.84
N VAL A 797 -45.33 5.16 -7.35
CA VAL A 797 -45.24 3.94 -8.15
C VAL A 797 -46.63 3.41 -8.49
N ASP A 798 -47.00 3.41 -9.77
CA ASP A 798 -48.24 2.83 -10.28
C ASP A 798 -48.03 1.40 -10.76
N ALA A 799 -48.27 0.42 -9.89
CA ALA A 799 -48.08 -1.00 -10.19
C ALA A 799 -48.94 -1.50 -11.39
N THR A 800 -50.15 -0.92 -11.56
CA THR A 800 -51.04 -1.29 -12.65
C THR A 800 -50.48 -0.85 -13.98
N SER A 801 -49.93 0.35 -14.08
CA SER A 801 -49.27 0.85 -15.29
C SER A 801 -47.99 0.05 -15.60
N ILE A 802 -47.20 -0.35 -14.61
CA ILE A 802 -46.02 -1.20 -14.78
C ILE A 802 -46.46 -2.53 -15.41
N GLN A 803 -47.41 -3.26 -14.82
CA GLN A 803 -47.88 -4.53 -15.31
C GLN A 803 -48.44 -4.47 -16.75
N SER A 804 -49.21 -3.41 -17.01
CA SER A 804 -49.83 -3.22 -18.33
C SER A 804 -48.82 -2.94 -19.44
N GLU A 805 -47.83 -2.07 -19.17
CA GLU A 805 -46.83 -1.72 -20.20
C GLU A 805 -45.78 -2.83 -20.37
N GLU A 806 -45.46 -3.64 -19.37
CA GLU A 806 -44.58 -4.79 -19.47
C GLU A 806 -45.24 -5.90 -20.34
N LEU A 807 -46.54 -6.11 -20.20
CA LEU A 807 -47.30 -7.00 -21.08
C LEU A 807 -47.30 -6.53 -22.54
N LEU A 808 -47.30 -5.22 -22.79
CA LEU A 808 -47.23 -4.67 -24.13
C LEU A 808 -45.82 -4.67 -24.72
N LYS A 809 -44.81 -4.67 -23.88
CA LYS A 809 -43.38 -4.69 -24.24
C LYS A 809 -42.90 -6.12 -24.55
N SER A 810 -43.52 -7.16 -23.95
CA SER A 810 -43.27 -8.59 -24.18
C SER A 810 -43.93 -9.13 -25.46
#